data_1a0fec25c20e9e6d5042f9f487f09387
#
_entry.id   1a0fec25c20e9e6d5042f9f487f09387
#
_cell.length_a   1.000
_cell.length_b   1.000
_cell.length_c   1.000
_cell.angle_alpha   90.00
_cell.angle_beta   90.00
_cell.angle_gamma   90.00
#
_symmetry.space_group_name_H-M   'P 1'
#
loop_
_entity.id
_entity.type
_entity.pdbx_description
1 polymer ?
#
loop_
_entity_poly.entity_id
_entity_poly.type
_entity_poly.pdbx_seq_one_letter_code
_entity_poly.pdbx_strand_id
1 'polypeptide(L)'
;MAFVTEKEKKKELKNNISNYMKLLFRRSVEEATPQQLFQAVSYAIKDIVVDDWMATHKAYEKKDVKTVYYLSMEFLMGRALGNMIINLKEDKVVREVLDEMGVNLDLLEDEEPDAALGNGGLGRLAACFLDSLSTLGYPAYGCGIRYKYGMFKQKIENGFQIEAPDDWLKDGNPFEMKRPEYAVEVRFGGYVTVRKDEKTGRDRFVQENYQSVMAVPYDLPVVGYGNHIVNTLRIWDAEAIDTFNLDSFDKGDYQKAVEQQNLARTICEVLYPNDNHMAGKELRLKQQYFFVSASVQRAIMKHMENHNDIHGLPEKVCFQLNDTHPTVTVPELMRILLDEYGLEWDDAWDITTRTCAYTNHTIMAEALEKWPLELFSRLLPRIYQITEEINRRFQNEIQAKYPDNQDKVKSMAIIYDGQVKMAHLAIAAGFSVNGVARLHTEILKHQELKDFYEMMPEKFNNKTNGITQRRFLLHGNPKLAAWVTDKIGDEWITDLSKIDKLSVFVDDKKAQQEFMNIKFQNKVRLAKYIKEHNGVEVDPHSIFDVQVKRLHEYKRQLLNILHVMYLYNQLKKNPGMDMYPRTFIFGAKASAGYRRAKAIIKLINSVADVVNNDASIEGKIKVVFIENYRVSNAEIIFAAADVSEQISTASKEASGTGNMKFMLNGAPTLGTMDGANVEIVEEVGEENAFIFGLSSQEVIDFEHNNQYDPKEIYNMDSDIRAVLTQLIDGTYSPENLDLFREIYNSLLETNGYERADQYFILKDFRSYEAAQKKVEEAYRDEERWAKMAMIQTAKCGKFSSDRTIEEYAKEIWHLEKVTL
;
A
#
# COMPACT_ATOMS: atom_id res chain seq x y z
N MET A 1 12.15 -29.07 24.25
CA MET A 1 12.35 -27.82 25.03
C MET A 1 11.75 -28.01 26.42
N ALA A 2 12.47 -27.61 27.49
CA ALA A 2 11.91 -27.62 28.84
C ALA A 2 10.75 -26.62 28.89
N PHE A 3 9.63 -26.98 29.49
CA PHE A 3 8.50 -26.07 29.67
C PHE A 3 8.94 -24.93 30.60
N VAL A 4 9.26 -23.76 30.03
CA VAL A 4 9.51 -22.55 30.79
C VAL A 4 8.18 -22.08 31.38
N THR A 5 8.13 -21.92 32.71
CA THR A 5 6.89 -21.48 33.36
C THR A 5 6.62 -20.00 33.05
N GLU A 6 5.33 -19.59 33.07
CA GLU A 6 4.94 -18.17 32.89
C GLU A 6 5.71 -17.24 33.85
N LYS A 7 5.95 -17.71 35.08
CA LYS A 7 6.73 -16.96 36.08
C LYS A 7 8.20 -16.78 35.68
N GLU A 8 8.81 -17.77 35.07
CA GLU A 8 10.17 -17.70 34.52
C GLU A 8 10.26 -16.74 33.35
N LYS A 9 9.32 -16.81 32.40
CA LYS A 9 9.22 -15.87 31.28
C LYS A 9 9.11 -14.40 31.75
N LYS A 10 8.22 -14.13 32.73
CA LYS A 10 8.07 -12.77 33.29
C LYS A 10 9.37 -12.26 33.93
N LYS A 11 10.04 -13.12 34.69
CA LYS A 11 11.32 -12.75 35.34
C LYS A 11 12.39 -12.47 34.29
N GLU A 12 12.48 -13.28 33.27
CA GLU A 12 13.44 -13.14 32.18
C GLU A 12 13.18 -11.84 31.39
N LEU A 13 11.94 -11.59 30.97
CA LEU A 13 11.57 -10.37 30.25
C LEU A 13 11.88 -9.11 31.09
N LYS A 14 11.54 -9.09 32.36
CA LYS A 14 11.85 -7.99 33.30
C LYS A 14 13.33 -7.73 33.40
N ASN A 15 14.14 -8.79 33.54
CA ASN A 15 15.59 -8.69 33.61
C ASN A 15 16.16 -8.16 32.27
N ASN A 16 15.68 -8.65 31.12
CA ASN A 16 16.14 -8.22 29.80
C ASN A 16 15.84 -6.73 29.56
N ILE A 17 14.62 -6.25 29.88
CA ILE A 17 14.30 -4.82 29.80
C ILE A 17 15.24 -3.99 30.65
N SER A 18 15.47 -4.38 31.93
CA SER A 18 16.38 -3.67 32.84
C SER A 18 17.82 -3.69 32.32
N ASN A 19 18.28 -4.79 31.75
CA ASN A 19 19.61 -4.92 31.16
C ASN A 19 19.77 -4.01 29.92
N TYR A 20 18.78 -3.98 29.00
CA TYR A 20 18.84 -3.07 27.87
C TYR A 20 18.79 -1.60 28.28
N MET A 21 18.01 -1.24 29.29
CA MET A 21 18.06 0.12 29.87
C MET A 21 19.46 0.50 30.33
N LYS A 22 20.12 -0.41 31.05
CA LYS A 22 21.48 -0.22 31.54
C LYS A 22 22.51 -0.13 30.42
N LEU A 23 22.47 -1.06 29.46
CA LEU A 23 23.45 -1.17 28.38
C LEU A 23 23.35 -0.06 27.35
N LEU A 24 22.14 0.31 26.96
CA LEU A 24 21.91 1.31 25.91
C LEU A 24 21.96 2.74 26.45
N PHE A 25 21.43 2.96 27.66
CA PHE A 25 21.21 4.31 28.17
C PHE A 25 21.89 4.63 29.50
N ARG A 26 22.49 3.65 30.15
CA ARG A 26 23.12 3.81 31.49
C ARG A 26 22.12 4.40 32.50
N ARG A 27 20.86 3.92 32.49
CA ARG A 27 19.76 4.37 33.36
C ARG A 27 18.97 3.19 33.90
N SER A 28 18.26 3.45 35.01
CA SER A 28 17.21 2.54 35.48
C SER A 28 15.91 2.78 34.77
N VAL A 29 14.93 1.92 34.98
CA VAL A 29 13.58 2.07 34.35
C VAL A 29 12.87 3.33 34.86
N GLU A 30 13.05 3.66 36.16
CA GLU A 30 12.43 4.81 36.80
C GLU A 30 13.01 6.15 36.31
N GLU A 31 14.24 6.15 35.81
CA GLU A 31 14.93 7.33 35.28
C GLU A 31 14.77 7.48 33.75
N ALA A 32 14.14 6.52 33.12
CA ALA A 32 14.04 6.45 31.68
C ALA A 32 13.04 7.45 31.07
N THR A 33 13.34 7.97 29.88
CA THR A 33 12.32 8.62 29.06
C THR A 33 11.43 7.57 28.40
N PRO A 34 10.19 7.92 28.00
CA PRO A 34 9.31 7.01 27.28
C PRO A 34 9.98 6.38 26.04
N GLN A 35 10.73 7.17 25.26
CA GLN A 35 11.47 6.70 24.09
C GLN A 35 12.56 5.68 24.44
N GLN A 36 13.29 5.88 25.54
CA GLN A 36 14.30 4.93 26.00
C GLN A 36 13.67 3.61 26.46
N LEU A 37 12.53 3.69 27.15
CA LEU A 37 11.74 2.51 27.53
C LEU A 37 11.25 1.73 26.32
N PHE A 38 10.71 2.43 25.32
CA PHE A 38 10.31 1.82 24.05
C PHE A 38 11.47 1.05 23.41
N GLN A 39 12.66 1.64 23.33
CA GLN A 39 13.85 0.98 22.79
C GLN A 39 14.21 -0.29 23.58
N ALA A 40 14.29 -0.18 24.91
CA ALA A 40 14.68 -1.31 25.77
C ALA A 40 13.67 -2.47 25.70
N VAL A 41 12.37 -2.16 25.72
CA VAL A 41 11.31 -3.16 25.58
C VAL A 41 11.37 -3.82 24.20
N SER A 42 11.58 -3.03 23.16
CA SER A 42 11.68 -3.53 21.78
C SER A 42 12.86 -4.48 21.59
N TYR A 43 14.03 -4.18 22.18
CA TYR A 43 15.17 -5.09 22.17
C TYR A 43 14.89 -6.37 22.98
N ALA A 44 14.20 -6.29 24.11
CA ALA A 44 13.85 -7.46 24.91
C ALA A 44 12.84 -8.39 24.17
N ILE A 45 11.91 -7.82 23.42
CA ILE A 45 11.01 -8.59 22.55
C ILE A 45 11.78 -9.18 21.37
N LYS A 46 12.72 -8.43 20.80
CA LYS A 46 13.56 -8.90 19.70
C LYS A 46 14.39 -10.12 20.09
N ASP A 47 14.86 -10.24 21.33
CA ASP A 47 15.59 -11.42 21.80
C ASP A 47 14.76 -12.71 21.58
N ILE A 48 13.47 -12.67 21.91
CA ILE A 48 12.55 -13.80 21.70
C ILE A 48 12.41 -14.11 20.22
N VAL A 49 12.25 -13.07 19.39
CA VAL A 49 12.05 -13.21 17.95
C VAL A 49 13.28 -13.77 17.25
N VAL A 50 14.48 -13.39 17.65
CA VAL A 50 15.73 -13.81 16.97
C VAL A 50 15.94 -15.31 17.04
N ASP A 51 15.63 -15.96 18.17
CA ASP A 51 15.74 -17.42 18.30
C ASP A 51 14.83 -18.15 17.30
N ASP A 52 13.57 -17.73 17.19
CA ASP A 52 12.60 -18.26 16.23
C ASP A 52 13.04 -17.93 14.79
N TRP A 53 13.59 -16.76 14.55
CA TRP A 53 14.11 -16.34 13.24
C TRP A 53 15.25 -17.24 12.76
N MET A 54 16.21 -17.51 13.65
CA MET A 54 17.32 -18.44 13.37
C MET A 54 16.80 -19.87 13.13
N ALA A 55 15.85 -20.34 13.93
CA ALA A 55 15.25 -21.66 13.77
C ALA A 55 14.50 -21.79 12.44
N THR A 56 13.77 -20.75 12.04
CA THR A 56 13.07 -20.68 10.75
C THR A 56 14.05 -20.85 9.58
N HIS A 57 15.14 -20.07 9.56
CA HIS A 57 16.14 -20.15 8.50
C HIS A 57 16.78 -21.54 8.41
N LYS A 58 17.17 -22.13 9.53
CA LYS A 58 17.73 -23.49 9.58
C LYS A 58 16.74 -24.54 9.06
N ALA A 59 15.44 -24.38 9.37
CA ALA A 59 14.42 -25.28 8.88
C ALA A 59 14.24 -25.17 7.37
N TYR A 60 14.26 -23.96 6.81
CA TYR A 60 14.17 -23.73 5.38
C TYR A 60 15.36 -24.34 4.63
N GLU A 61 16.58 -24.13 5.12
CA GLU A 61 17.79 -24.72 4.54
C GLU A 61 17.77 -26.24 4.62
N LYS A 62 17.42 -26.79 5.77
CA LYS A 62 17.38 -28.27 5.94
C LYS A 62 16.35 -28.95 5.05
N LYS A 63 15.21 -28.31 4.80
CA LYS A 63 14.15 -28.83 3.93
C LYS A 63 14.36 -28.48 2.46
N ASP A 64 15.32 -27.61 2.16
CA ASP A 64 15.62 -27.13 0.81
C ASP A 64 14.39 -26.65 0.04
N VAL A 65 13.59 -25.82 0.72
CA VAL A 65 12.28 -25.36 0.23
C VAL A 65 12.38 -24.24 -0.78
N LYS A 66 11.44 -24.19 -1.72
CA LYS A 66 11.27 -23.06 -2.62
C LYS A 66 10.88 -21.80 -1.84
N THR A 67 11.48 -20.66 -2.19
CA THR A 67 11.26 -19.37 -1.53
C THR A 67 10.73 -18.33 -2.51
N VAL A 68 9.70 -17.59 -2.13
CA VAL A 68 9.25 -16.42 -2.87
C VAL A 68 9.98 -15.16 -2.40
N TYR A 69 10.43 -14.37 -3.34
CA TYR A 69 10.97 -13.02 -3.14
C TYR A 69 9.94 -12.03 -3.64
N TYR A 70 9.27 -11.38 -2.70
CA TYR A 70 8.22 -10.40 -3.00
C TYR A 70 8.86 -9.03 -3.17
N LEU A 71 9.02 -8.60 -4.41
CA LEU A 71 9.69 -7.35 -4.78
C LEU A 71 8.68 -6.21 -4.82
N SER A 72 8.83 -5.22 -3.96
CA SER A 72 7.93 -4.08 -3.89
C SER A 72 8.68 -2.79 -3.63
N MET A 73 8.26 -1.72 -4.31
CA MET A 73 8.76 -0.37 -4.09
C MET A 73 8.41 0.16 -2.70
N GLU A 74 7.35 -0.37 -2.10
CA GLU A 74 6.86 0.06 -0.80
C GLU A 74 6.35 -1.09 0.07
N PHE A 75 6.57 -0.95 1.39
CA PHE A 75 6.04 -1.81 2.44
C PHE A 75 5.48 -0.95 3.57
N LEU A 76 4.17 -0.76 3.61
CA LEU A 76 3.50 0.06 4.63
C LEU A 76 3.26 -0.77 5.90
N MET A 77 4.34 -1.02 6.65
CA MET A 77 4.33 -1.92 7.81
C MET A 77 3.55 -1.38 9.01
N GLY A 78 3.55 -0.08 9.21
CA GLY A 78 3.05 0.51 10.44
C GLY A 78 4.01 0.27 11.63
N ARG A 79 3.49 0.37 12.84
CA ARG A 79 4.23 0.08 14.08
C ARG A 79 4.42 -1.43 14.25
N ALA A 80 5.57 -1.83 14.75
CA ALA A 80 5.99 -3.23 14.82
C ALA A 80 5.77 -3.86 16.21
N LEU A 81 6.03 -3.14 17.29
CA LEU A 81 6.08 -3.71 18.65
C LEU A 81 4.79 -4.45 19.04
N GLY A 82 3.66 -3.78 19.00
CA GLY A 82 2.36 -4.37 19.37
C GLY A 82 1.97 -5.55 18.52
N ASN A 83 2.21 -5.47 17.22
CA ASN A 83 1.95 -6.58 16.30
C ASN A 83 2.83 -7.81 16.57
N MET A 84 4.11 -7.61 16.89
CA MET A 84 5.01 -8.70 17.27
C MET A 84 4.56 -9.38 18.56
N ILE A 85 4.22 -8.60 19.58
CA ILE A 85 3.74 -9.11 20.87
C ILE A 85 2.50 -9.98 20.69
N ILE A 86 1.54 -9.53 19.89
CA ILE A 86 0.31 -10.27 19.58
C ILE A 86 0.62 -11.55 18.81
N ASN A 87 1.46 -11.48 17.78
CA ASN A 87 1.79 -12.64 16.95
C ASN A 87 2.62 -13.68 17.72
N LEU A 88 3.43 -13.27 18.68
CA LEU A 88 4.11 -14.16 19.62
C LEU A 88 3.16 -14.80 20.65
N LYS A 89 1.91 -14.31 20.78
CA LYS A 89 0.95 -14.66 21.84
C LYS A 89 1.47 -14.34 23.27
N GLU A 90 2.25 -13.29 23.40
CA GLU A 90 2.86 -12.87 24.67
C GLU A 90 2.22 -11.58 25.24
N ASP A 91 1.12 -11.09 24.66
CA ASP A 91 0.46 -9.82 25.04
C ASP A 91 0.16 -9.75 26.56
N LYS A 92 -0.39 -10.81 27.13
CA LYS A 92 -0.71 -10.86 28.56
C LYS A 92 0.55 -10.77 29.42
N VAL A 93 1.58 -11.56 29.10
CA VAL A 93 2.84 -11.59 29.85
C VAL A 93 3.54 -10.25 29.80
N VAL A 94 3.60 -9.64 28.62
CA VAL A 94 4.24 -8.33 28.42
C VAL A 94 3.51 -7.24 29.18
N ARG A 95 2.16 -7.17 29.10
CA ARG A 95 1.37 -6.19 29.84
C ARG A 95 1.57 -6.31 31.35
N GLU A 96 1.49 -7.52 31.88
CA GLU A 96 1.68 -7.75 33.31
C GLU A 96 3.09 -7.37 33.80
N VAL A 97 4.13 -7.66 33.02
CA VAL A 97 5.50 -7.25 33.34
C VAL A 97 5.66 -5.74 33.31
N LEU A 98 5.12 -5.08 32.30
CA LEU A 98 5.21 -3.62 32.18
C LEU A 98 4.40 -2.92 33.28
N ASP A 99 3.19 -3.41 33.60
CA ASP A 99 2.38 -2.89 34.70
C ASP A 99 3.12 -3.00 36.06
N GLU A 100 3.80 -4.14 36.33
CA GLU A 100 4.66 -4.31 37.49
C GLU A 100 5.84 -3.31 37.53
N MET A 101 6.29 -2.85 36.36
CA MET A 101 7.36 -1.85 36.20
C MET A 101 6.82 -0.41 36.20
N GLY A 102 5.49 -0.21 36.32
CA GLY A 102 4.84 1.09 36.26
C GLY A 102 4.75 1.68 34.85
N VAL A 103 4.83 0.85 33.82
CA VAL A 103 4.82 1.25 32.39
C VAL A 103 3.52 0.78 31.72
N ASN A 104 2.82 1.69 31.05
CA ASN A 104 1.64 1.36 30.27
C ASN A 104 2.04 1.01 28.83
N LEU A 105 1.69 -0.20 28.36
CA LEU A 105 2.04 -0.68 27.02
C LEU A 105 1.43 0.19 25.92
N ASP A 106 0.18 0.60 26.06
CA ASP A 106 -0.51 1.37 24.99
C ASP A 106 0.14 2.75 24.80
N LEU A 107 0.57 3.39 25.90
CA LEU A 107 1.35 4.63 25.84
C LEU A 107 2.76 4.41 25.28
N LEU A 108 3.35 3.25 25.56
CA LEU A 108 4.66 2.90 25.04
C LEU A 108 4.64 2.66 23.53
N GLU A 109 3.60 2.02 23.02
CA GLU A 109 3.41 1.84 21.57
C GLU A 109 3.29 3.18 20.83
N ASP A 110 2.76 4.23 21.48
CA ASP A 110 2.66 5.57 20.89
C ASP A 110 4.01 6.26 20.68
N GLU A 111 5.07 5.80 21.35
CA GLU A 111 6.44 6.28 21.14
C GLU A 111 7.07 5.73 19.85
N GLU A 112 6.52 4.65 19.29
CA GLU A 112 7.01 4.06 18.04
C GLU A 112 6.53 4.87 16.84
N PRO A 113 7.44 5.39 15.99
CA PRO A 113 7.03 5.99 14.71
C PRO A 113 6.54 4.90 13.75
N ASP A 114 5.55 5.22 12.92
CA ASP A 114 5.24 4.35 11.78
C ASP A 114 6.47 4.27 10.87
N ALA A 115 6.81 3.08 10.42
CA ALA A 115 7.89 2.91 9.44
C ALA A 115 7.52 3.58 8.12
N ALA A 116 8.27 4.59 7.70
CA ALA A 116 7.98 5.39 6.51
C ALA A 116 8.41 4.68 5.20
N LEU A 117 8.13 3.38 5.09
CA LEU A 117 8.51 2.52 3.97
C LEU A 117 7.40 2.33 2.93
N GLY A 118 6.28 3.01 3.07
CA GLY A 118 5.13 2.88 2.17
C GLY A 118 4.21 4.09 2.20
N ASN A 119 3.27 4.13 1.25
CA ASN A 119 2.36 5.25 1.05
C ASN A 119 0.89 4.85 1.13
N GLY A 120 0.48 3.81 0.44
CA GLY A 120 -0.93 3.50 0.27
C GLY A 120 -1.25 2.00 0.16
N GLY A 121 -2.28 1.70 -0.65
CA GLY A 121 -2.84 0.36 -0.77
C GLY A 121 -1.84 -0.70 -1.21
N LEU A 122 -0.96 -0.38 -2.17
CA LEU A 122 0.07 -1.29 -2.67
C LEU A 122 1.06 -1.70 -1.56
N GLY A 123 1.56 -0.73 -0.80
CA GLY A 123 2.50 -0.98 0.30
C GLY A 123 1.83 -1.70 1.49
N ARG A 124 0.57 -1.37 1.80
CA ARG A 124 -0.13 -2.07 2.88
C ARG A 124 -0.47 -3.51 2.49
N LEU A 125 -0.82 -3.75 1.23
CA LEU A 125 -1.02 -5.11 0.71
C LEU A 125 0.25 -5.95 0.88
N ALA A 126 1.40 -5.42 0.49
CA ALA A 126 2.69 -6.08 0.67
C ALA A 126 2.94 -6.44 2.14
N ALA A 127 2.66 -5.53 3.07
CA ALA A 127 2.78 -5.77 4.51
C ALA A 127 1.81 -6.85 5.02
N CYS A 128 0.54 -6.84 4.58
CA CYS A 128 -0.42 -7.90 4.90
C CYS A 128 0.02 -9.26 4.37
N PHE A 129 0.58 -9.30 3.16
CA PHE A 129 1.07 -10.55 2.57
C PHE A 129 2.25 -11.13 3.34
N LEU A 130 3.17 -10.30 3.82
CA LEU A 130 4.27 -10.78 4.67
C LEU A 130 3.76 -11.38 5.99
N ASP A 131 2.80 -10.74 6.64
CA ASP A 131 2.15 -11.28 7.84
C ASP A 131 1.49 -12.64 7.57
N SER A 132 0.75 -12.76 6.48
CA SER A 132 0.09 -14.00 6.08
C SER A 132 1.08 -15.10 5.68
N LEU A 133 2.16 -14.77 4.95
CA LEU A 133 3.20 -15.73 4.58
C LEU A 133 3.84 -16.36 5.82
N SER A 134 4.18 -15.54 6.83
CA SER A 134 4.73 -16.03 8.09
C SER A 134 3.71 -16.85 8.88
N THR A 135 2.47 -16.37 9.01
CA THR A 135 1.41 -17.07 9.76
C THR A 135 1.04 -18.42 9.14
N LEU A 136 1.08 -18.51 7.81
CA LEU A 136 0.78 -19.76 7.09
C LEU A 136 2.00 -20.70 6.97
N GLY A 137 3.19 -20.23 7.33
CA GLY A 137 4.42 -21.02 7.29
C GLY A 137 5.07 -21.12 5.90
N TYR A 138 4.82 -20.16 5.01
CA TYR A 138 5.44 -20.14 3.69
C TYR A 138 6.80 -19.41 3.69
N PRO A 139 7.84 -20.01 3.08
CA PRO A 139 9.15 -19.38 2.95
C PRO A 139 9.11 -18.14 2.05
N ALA A 140 9.48 -16.99 2.60
CA ALA A 140 9.41 -15.74 1.88
C ALA A 140 10.43 -14.70 2.34
N TYR A 141 10.83 -13.85 1.38
CA TYR A 141 11.50 -12.56 1.64
C TYR A 141 10.65 -11.44 1.05
N GLY A 142 10.40 -10.38 1.81
CA GLY A 142 10.06 -9.09 1.24
C GLY A 142 11.34 -8.36 0.85
N CYS A 143 11.38 -7.71 -0.32
CA CYS A 143 12.54 -6.99 -0.81
C CYS A 143 12.16 -5.58 -1.24
N GLY A 144 12.76 -4.56 -0.62
CA GLY A 144 12.48 -3.16 -0.88
C GLY A 144 13.65 -2.25 -0.56
N ILE A 145 13.37 -0.97 -0.39
CA ILE A 145 14.36 0.08 -0.09
C ILE A 145 14.19 0.57 1.35
N ARG A 146 15.31 0.80 2.03
CA ARG A 146 15.35 1.43 3.35
C ARG A 146 15.33 2.94 3.19
N TYR A 147 14.12 3.51 3.00
CA TYR A 147 13.97 4.94 2.89
C TYR A 147 14.27 5.63 4.22
N LYS A 148 15.06 6.68 4.19
CA LYS A 148 15.39 7.48 5.37
C LYS A 148 14.21 8.36 5.80
N TYR A 149 13.55 8.99 4.85
CA TYR A 149 12.38 9.84 5.08
C TYR A 149 11.10 9.25 4.52
N GLY A 150 11.20 8.27 3.63
CA GLY A 150 10.10 7.55 3.02
C GLY A 150 9.07 8.46 2.37
N MET A 151 7.78 8.23 2.73
CA MET A 151 6.70 9.14 2.36
C MET A 151 6.67 10.32 3.32
N PHE A 152 6.47 11.53 2.80
CA PHE A 152 6.46 12.75 3.58
C PHE A 152 5.46 12.70 4.75
N LYS A 153 5.77 13.41 5.83
CA LYS A 153 4.84 13.75 6.89
C LYS A 153 3.96 14.90 6.40
N GLN A 154 2.65 14.69 6.38
CA GLN A 154 1.70 15.73 6.02
C GLN A 154 1.44 16.67 7.18
N LYS A 155 1.56 17.97 6.94
CA LYS A 155 1.06 19.03 7.80
C LYS A 155 -0.03 19.79 7.06
N ILE A 156 -0.99 20.31 7.81
CA ILE A 156 -2.02 21.20 7.28
C ILE A 156 -1.79 22.60 7.86
N GLU A 157 -1.40 23.53 6.98
CA GLU A 157 -1.18 24.92 7.36
C GLU A 157 -2.13 25.81 6.55
N ASN A 158 -2.97 26.55 7.24
CA ASN A 158 -4.03 27.37 6.61
C ASN A 158 -4.91 26.57 5.63
N GLY A 159 -5.18 25.30 5.96
CA GLY A 159 -5.93 24.38 5.14
C GLY A 159 -5.18 23.76 3.97
N PHE A 160 -3.93 24.13 3.71
CA PHE A 160 -3.10 23.57 2.65
C PHE A 160 -2.27 22.40 3.15
N GLN A 161 -2.09 21.38 2.31
CA GLN A 161 -1.10 20.34 2.55
C GLN A 161 0.32 20.91 2.40
N ILE A 162 1.13 20.72 3.44
CA ILE A 162 2.56 20.97 3.45
C ILE A 162 3.27 19.65 3.66
N GLU A 163 4.26 19.36 2.83
CA GLU A 163 5.09 18.18 2.93
C GLU A 163 6.32 18.46 3.80
N ALA A 164 6.51 17.65 4.83
CA ALA A 164 7.68 17.69 5.71
C ALA A 164 8.41 16.34 5.70
N PRO A 165 9.73 16.30 5.92
CA PRO A 165 10.45 15.05 6.07
C PRO A 165 9.89 14.25 7.26
N ASP A 166 9.69 12.94 7.07
CA ASP A 166 9.36 12.00 8.14
C ASP A 166 10.62 11.29 8.61
N ASP A 167 11.33 11.90 9.57
CA ASP A 167 12.60 11.38 10.09
C ASP A 167 12.36 10.24 11.09
N TRP A 168 11.71 9.16 10.62
CA TRP A 168 11.31 8.02 11.42
C TRP A 168 12.49 7.20 11.98
N LEU A 169 13.68 7.33 11.39
CA LEU A 169 14.92 6.69 11.82
C LEU A 169 15.79 7.55 12.76
N LYS A 170 15.29 8.72 13.19
CA LYS A 170 16.04 9.66 14.02
C LYS A 170 16.67 9.02 15.25
N ASP A 171 15.92 8.19 15.95
CA ASP A 171 16.36 7.51 17.16
C ASP A 171 16.77 6.03 16.87
N GLY A 172 16.94 5.67 15.60
CA GLY A 172 17.22 4.31 15.15
C GLY A 172 15.97 3.42 15.12
N ASN A 173 16.12 2.22 14.57
CA ASN A 173 15.08 1.20 14.54
C ASN A 173 15.56 -0.04 15.32
N PRO A 174 15.00 -0.35 16.50
CA PRO A 174 15.46 -1.47 17.31
C PRO A 174 15.24 -2.84 16.63
N PHE A 175 14.32 -2.92 15.67
CA PHE A 175 13.95 -4.18 15.01
C PHE A 175 14.84 -4.53 13.83
N GLU A 176 15.49 -3.57 13.19
CA GLU A 176 16.36 -3.84 12.05
C GLU A 176 17.70 -4.45 12.44
N MET A 177 18.28 -5.23 11.54
CA MET A 177 19.59 -5.84 11.69
C MET A 177 20.41 -5.60 10.41
N LYS A 178 21.45 -4.78 10.51
CA LYS A 178 22.36 -4.53 9.37
C LYS A 178 23.15 -5.80 9.04
N ARG A 179 23.22 -6.18 7.76
CA ARG A 179 23.88 -7.39 7.28
C ARG A 179 24.94 -7.05 6.23
N PRO A 180 26.05 -6.41 6.63
CA PRO A 180 27.09 -5.98 5.68
C PRO A 180 27.76 -7.15 4.93
N GLU A 181 27.74 -8.36 5.49
CA GLU A 181 28.25 -9.58 4.86
C GLU A 181 27.46 -10.00 3.61
N TYR A 182 26.27 -9.45 3.41
CA TYR A 182 25.43 -9.70 2.23
C TYR A 182 25.38 -8.51 1.27
N ALA A 183 26.26 -7.52 1.45
CA ALA A 183 26.34 -6.36 0.59
C ALA A 183 26.74 -6.74 -0.85
N VAL A 184 26.17 -6.07 -1.83
CA VAL A 184 26.45 -6.27 -3.25
C VAL A 184 26.60 -4.95 -3.99
N GLU A 185 27.42 -4.93 -5.04
CA GLU A 185 27.61 -3.75 -5.90
C GLU A 185 26.48 -3.63 -6.92
N VAL A 186 25.98 -2.40 -7.11
CA VAL A 186 25.01 -2.04 -8.15
C VAL A 186 25.58 -0.93 -9.01
N ARG A 187 25.52 -1.07 -10.34
CA ARG A 187 26.18 -0.21 -11.32
C ARG A 187 25.18 0.58 -12.16
N PHE A 188 25.50 1.83 -12.42
CA PHE A 188 24.70 2.76 -13.23
C PHE A 188 25.55 3.46 -14.29
N GLY A 189 24.97 3.71 -15.45
CA GLY A 189 25.60 4.51 -16.50
C GLY A 189 26.78 3.83 -17.17
N GLY A 190 27.69 4.64 -17.72
CA GLY A 190 28.80 4.14 -18.52
C GLY A 190 28.38 3.66 -19.91
N TYR A 191 29.14 2.73 -20.46
CA TYR A 191 28.88 2.12 -21.76
C TYR A 191 29.27 0.65 -21.75
N VAL A 192 28.82 -0.11 -22.74
CA VAL A 192 29.11 -1.54 -22.87
C VAL A 192 30.10 -1.76 -23.98
N THR A 193 31.20 -2.48 -23.70
CA THR A 193 32.15 -2.98 -24.69
C THR A 193 32.00 -4.48 -24.84
N VAL A 194 32.29 -4.98 -26.07
CA VAL A 194 32.31 -6.40 -26.34
C VAL A 194 33.75 -6.85 -26.40
N ARG A 195 34.13 -7.82 -25.58
CA ARG A 195 35.46 -8.43 -25.57
C ARG A 195 35.33 -9.92 -25.83
N LYS A 196 36.34 -10.52 -26.48
CA LYS A 196 36.38 -11.97 -26.57
C LYS A 196 36.91 -12.56 -25.28
N ASP A 197 36.22 -13.54 -24.74
CA ASP A 197 36.71 -14.33 -23.64
C ASP A 197 37.88 -15.22 -24.15
N GLU A 198 39.05 -15.11 -23.54
CA GLU A 198 40.27 -15.79 -23.99
C GLU A 198 40.20 -17.33 -23.89
N LYS A 199 39.37 -17.85 -22.98
CA LYS A 199 39.21 -19.28 -22.74
C LYS A 199 38.16 -19.93 -23.61
N THR A 200 37.04 -19.24 -23.81
CA THR A 200 35.87 -19.80 -24.51
C THR A 200 35.73 -19.30 -25.95
N GLY A 201 36.38 -18.17 -26.31
CA GLY A 201 36.24 -17.50 -27.60
C GLY A 201 34.87 -16.78 -27.77
N ARG A 202 34.04 -16.77 -26.77
CA ARG A 202 32.71 -16.14 -26.79
C ARG A 202 32.78 -14.63 -26.58
N ASP A 203 31.74 -13.92 -27.00
CA ASP A 203 31.59 -12.51 -26.73
C ASP A 203 31.23 -12.30 -25.25
N ARG A 204 32.01 -11.45 -24.58
CA ARG A 204 31.76 -11.00 -23.20
C ARG A 204 31.41 -9.54 -23.21
N PHE A 205 30.26 -9.21 -22.63
CA PHE A 205 29.80 -7.84 -22.49
C PHE A 205 30.33 -7.24 -21.17
N VAL A 206 31.04 -6.14 -21.28
CA VAL A 206 31.68 -5.48 -20.13
C VAL A 206 31.18 -4.04 -20.02
N GLN A 207 30.60 -3.69 -18.91
CA GLN A 207 30.23 -2.31 -18.60
C GLN A 207 31.47 -1.55 -18.13
N GLU A 208 31.72 -0.40 -18.74
CA GLU A 208 32.90 0.45 -18.45
C GLU A 208 32.42 1.88 -18.10
N ASN A 209 33.27 2.61 -17.36
CA ASN A 209 33.05 3.99 -16.95
C ASN A 209 31.70 4.20 -16.25
N TYR A 210 31.30 3.23 -15.44
CA TYR A 210 30.07 3.25 -14.65
C TYR A 210 30.28 3.93 -13.30
N GLN A 211 29.18 4.38 -12.71
CA GLN A 211 29.09 4.70 -11.29
C GLN A 211 28.55 3.49 -10.54
N SER A 212 29.03 3.26 -9.33
CA SER A 212 28.52 2.17 -8.52
C SER A 212 28.29 2.57 -7.08
N VAL A 213 27.34 1.88 -6.45
CA VAL A 213 27.05 1.96 -5.04
C VAL A 213 27.08 0.56 -4.43
N MET A 214 27.38 0.48 -3.14
CA MET A 214 27.21 -0.74 -2.36
C MET A 214 25.79 -0.78 -1.81
N ALA A 215 25.05 -1.80 -2.19
CA ALA A 215 23.74 -2.08 -1.60
C ALA A 215 23.95 -2.93 -0.35
N VAL A 216 23.58 -2.39 0.81
CA VAL A 216 23.75 -3.04 2.11
C VAL A 216 22.38 -3.38 2.68
N PRO A 217 22.07 -4.66 2.97
CA PRO A 217 20.76 -5.03 3.45
C PRO A 217 20.60 -4.81 4.96
N TYR A 218 19.39 -4.41 5.33
CA TYR A 218 18.89 -4.37 6.70
C TYR A 218 17.69 -5.32 6.76
N ASP A 219 17.77 -6.31 7.64
CA ASP A 219 16.75 -7.33 7.81
C ASP A 219 15.83 -6.97 8.98
N LEU A 220 14.51 -7.05 8.73
CA LEU A 220 13.46 -6.89 9.73
C LEU A 220 12.70 -8.22 9.86
N PRO A 221 12.39 -8.66 11.10
CA PRO A 221 11.63 -9.88 11.31
C PRO A 221 10.15 -9.67 11.01
N VAL A 222 9.54 -10.65 10.37
CA VAL A 222 8.09 -10.73 10.15
C VAL A 222 7.57 -11.97 10.87
N VAL A 223 6.98 -11.77 12.03
CA VAL A 223 6.57 -12.82 12.96
C VAL A 223 5.21 -13.39 12.56
N GLY A 224 5.10 -14.71 12.42
CA GLY A 224 3.83 -15.40 12.23
C GLY A 224 3.06 -15.57 13.54
N TYR A 225 1.73 -15.70 13.46
CA TYR A 225 0.88 -15.81 14.63
C TYR A 225 0.97 -17.19 15.28
N GLY A 226 1.62 -17.29 16.43
CA GLY A 226 1.65 -18.46 17.31
C GLY A 226 2.30 -19.71 16.71
N ASN A 227 3.10 -19.61 15.67
CA ASN A 227 3.71 -20.75 14.98
C ASN A 227 5.25 -20.75 14.97
N HIS A 228 5.87 -19.78 15.62
CA HIS A 228 7.33 -19.62 15.69
C HIS A 228 8.03 -19.40 14.33
N ILE A 229 7.29 -19.19 13.25
CA ILE A 229 7.85 -18.84 11.95
C ILE A 229 8.14 -17.34 11.89
N VAL A 230 9.36 -17.01 11.48
CA VAL A 230 9.78 -15.61 11.28
C VAL A 230 10.44 -15.49 9.91
N ASN A 231 9.72 -14.88 8.98
CA ASN A 231 10.27 -14.50 7.67
C ASN A 231 11.02 -13.16 7.74
N THR A 232 11.65 -12.78 6.67
CA THR A 232 12.50 -11.57 6.59
C THR A 232 11.91 -10.56 5.63
N LEU A 233 11.78 -9.31 6.07
CA LEU A 233 11.72 -8.14 5.20
C LEU A 233 13.15 -7.60 5.05
N ARG A 234 13.71 -7.71 3.86
CA ARG A 234 15.06 -7.21 3.54
C ARG A 234 14.93 -5.90 2.79
N ILE A 235 15.41 -4.83 3.40
CA ILE A 235 15.43 -3.50 2.82
C ILE A 235 16.86 -3.03 2.59
N TRP A 236 17.09 -2.47 1.40
CA TRP A 236 18.42 -2.12 0.94
C TRP A 236 18.73 -0.65 1.17
N ASP A 237 19.89 -0.36 1.74
CA ASP A 237 20.46 0.98 1.85
C ASP A 237 21.65 1.13 0.90
N ALA A 238 21.87 2.32 0.36
CA ALA A 238 22.95 2.61 -0.55
C ALA A 238 24.12 3.30 0.16
N GLU A 239 25.29 2.68 0.09
CA GLU A 239 26.53 3.24 0.62
C GLU A 239 27.50 3.52 -0.53
N ALA A 240 28.28 4.59 -0.43
CA ALA A 240 29.36 4.86 -1.38
C ALA A 240 30.50 3.85 -1.22
N ILE A 241 31.10 3.43 -2.34
CA ILE A 241 32.28 2.59 -2.30
C ILE A 241 33.47 3.40 -1.78
N ASP A 242 33.68 4.59 -2.34
CA ASP A 242 34.65 5.57 -1.84
C ASP A 242 33.93 6.56 -0.91
N THR A 243 34.00 6.29 0.37
CA THR A 243 33.20 7.02 1.37
C THR A 243 33.69 8.43 1.63
N PHE A 244 34.96 8.72 1.40
CA PHE A 244 35.53 10.02 1.75
C PHE A 244 36.79 10.33 0.93
N ASN A 245 36.80 11.47 0.23
CA ASN A 245 37.95 11.93 -0.51
C ASN A 245 38.82 12.87 0.34
N LEU A 246 39.84 12.29 0.98
CA LEU A 246 40.74 13.02 1.88
C LEU A 246 41.52 14.14 1.17
N ASP A 247 41.96 13.94 -0.07
CA ASP A 247 42.68 14.95 -0.86
C ASP A 247 41.81 16.19 -1.11
N SER A 248 40.54 16.01 -1.46
CA SER A 248 39.58 17.13 -1.60
C SER A 248 39.34 17.83 -0.27
N PHE A 249 39.23 17.07 0.83
CA PHE A 249 39.04 17.63 2.16
C PHE A 249 40.23 18.50 2.58
N ASP A 250 41.45 18.00 2.41
CA ASP A 250 42.70 18.72 2.74
C ASP A 250 42.88 20.00 1.92
N LYS A 251 42.29 20.04 0.72
CA LYS A 251 42.26 21.27 -0.14
C LYS A 251 41.16 22.23 0.21
N GLY A 252 40.33 21.95 1.22
CA GLY A 252 39.20 22.77 1.64
C GLY A 252 37.93 22.61 0.81
N ASP A 253 37.87 21.64 -0.10
CA ASP A 253 36.67 21.31 -0.88
C ASP A 253 35.86 20.22 -0.14
N TYR A 254 35.20 20.66 0.95
CA TYR A 254 34.46 19.76 1.83
C TYR A 254 33.22 19.13 1.16
N GLN A 255 32.61 19.81 0.21
CA GLN A 255 31.46 19.28 -0.52
C GLN A 255 31.87 18.14 -1.45
N LYS A 256 32.97 18.32 -2.18
CA LYS A 256 33.53 17.29 -3.05
C LYS A 256 34.06 16.09 -2.26
N ALA A 257 34.55 16.32 -1.06
CA ALA A 257 35.03 15.25 -0.18
C ALA A 257 33.95 14.21 0.16
N VAL A 258 32.66 14.59 0.16
CA VAL A 258 31.50 13.72 0.51
C VAL A 258 30.53 13.54 -0.67
N GLU A 259 30.90 13.94 -1.88
CA GLU A 259 30.04 13.93 -3.06
C GLU A 259 29.52 12.52 -3.36
N GLN A 260 30.36 11.50 -3.32
CA GLN A 260 29.97 10.12 -3.57
C GLN A 260 29.00 9.60 -2.50
N GLN A 261 29.20 9.97 -1.23
CA GLN A 261 28.25 9.65 -0.17
C GLN A 261 26.86 10.26 -0.43
N ASN A 262 26.83 11.53 -0.85
CA ASN A 262 25.57 12.23 -1.12
C ASN A 262 24.83 11.61 -2.31
N LEU A 263 25.55 11.25 -3.38
CA LEU A 263 24.97 10.58 -4.54
C LEU A 263 24.35 9.23 -4.17
N ALA A 264 25.07 8.41 -3.37
CA ALA A 264 24.56 7.13 -2.91
C ALA A 264 23.33 7.32 -2.01
N ARG A 265 23.37 8.22 -1.02
CA ARG A 265 22.27 8.48 -0.08
C ARG A 265 20.99 8.90 -0.78
N THR A 266 21.08 9.72 -1.82
CA THR A 266 19.92 10.23 -2.56
C THR A 266 19.01 9.10 -3.06
N ILE A 267 19.56 7.93 -3.38
CA ILE A 267 18.77 6.77 -3.83
C ILE A 267 17.75 6.32 -2.77
N CYS A 268 18.11 6.36 -1.49
CA CYS A 268 17.31 5.81 -0.40
C CYS A 268 16.67 6.87 0.52
N GLU A 269 16.55 8.12 0.08
CA GLU A 269 15.99 9.16 0.96
C GLU A 269 14.47 9.22 0.93
N VAL A 270 13.85 9.29 -0.25
CA VAL A 270 12.43 9.58 -0.42
C VAL A 270 11.74 8.53 -1.29
N LEU A 271 10.59 8.05 -0.84
CA LEU A 271 9.69 7.22 -1.63
C LEU A 271 8.90 8.09 -2.61
N TYR A 272 8.85 7.71 -3.88
CA TYR A 272 8.19 8.43 -4.96
C TYR A 272 8.62 9.90 -5.06
N PRO A 273 9.90 10.17 -5.36
CA PRO A 273 10.35 11.54 -5.62
C PRO A 273 9.54 12.17 -6.76
N ASN A 274 9.37 13.49 -6.71
CA ASN A 274 8.66 14.24 -7.73
C ASN A 274 9.29 14.01 -9.11
N ASP A 275 8.54 13.43 -10.03
CA ASP A 275 8.97 13.05 -11.38
C ASP A 275 8.42 13.96 -12.50
N ASN A 276 7.95 15.16 -12.14
CA ASN A 276 7.57 16.20 -13.11
C ASN A 276 8.78 16.74 -13.90
N HIS A 277 9.99 16.38 -13.49
CA HIS A 277 11.24 16.74 -14.16
C HIS A 277 12.14 15.52 -14.38
N MET A 278 13.07 15.63 -15.32
CA MET A 278 13.92 14.50 -15.74
C MET A 278 14.78 13.91 -14.59
N ALA A 279 15.31 14.77 -13.71
CA ALA A 279 16.11 14.32 -12.56
C ALA A 279 15.29 13.42 -11.60
N GLY A 280 14.03 13.73 -11.38
CA GLY A 280 13.14 12.88 -10.58
C GLY A 280 12.81 11.56 -11.25
N LYS A 281 12.63 11.56 -12.58
CA LYS A 281 12.43 10.31 -13.36
C LYS A 281 13.69 9.42 -13.27
N GLU A 282 14.87 10.01 -13.43
CA GLU A 282 16.15 9.31 -13.32
C GLU A 282 16.31 8.70 -11.92
N LEU A 283 16.01 9.45 -10.86
CA LEU A 283 16.10 8.97 -9.49
C LEU A 283 15.15 7.78 -9.25
N ARG A 284 13.91 7.85 -9.74
CA ARG A 284 12.95 6.73 -9.63
C ARG A 284 13.45 5.48 -10.34
N LEU A 285 14.01 5.61 -11.53
CA LEU A 285 14.58 4.47 -12.25
C LEU A 285 15.82 3.89 -11.52
N LYS A 286 16.66 4.75 -10.95
CA LYS A 286 17.77 4.33 -10.09
C LYS A 286 17.29 3.52 -8.89
N GLN A 287 16.26 3.98 -8.21
CA GLN A 287 15.66 3.28 -7.06
C GLN A 287 15.18 1.89 -7.45
N GLN A 288 14.46 1.77 -8.55
CA GLN A 288 13.95 0.48 -9.04
C GLN A 288 15.08 -0.50 -9.35
N TYR A 289 16.05 -0.07 -10.14
CA TYR A 289 17.20 -0.95 -10.48
C TYR A 289 18.04 -1.29 -9.26
N PHE A 290 18.25 -0.35 -8.35
CA PHE A 290 19.03 -0.52 -7.13
C PHE A 290 18.54 -1.70 -6.28
N PHE A 291 17.28 -1.68 -5.84
CA PHE A 291 16.80 -2.75 -4.96
C PHE A 291 16.55 -4.06 -5.69
N VAL A 292 16.17 -3.99 -6.97
CA VAL A 292 15.96 -5.17 -7.82
C VAL A 292 17.29 -5.89 -8.05
N SER A 293 18.32 -5.19 -8.51
CA SER A 293 19.63 -5.78 -8.75
C SER A 293 20.21 -6.41 -7.49
N ALA A 294 20.15 -5.69 -6.37
CA ALA A 294 20.61 -6.19 -5.08
C ALA A 294 19.87 -7.47 -4.65
N SER A 295 18.56 -7.48 -4.77
CA SER A 295 17.71 -8.62 -4.39
C SER A 295 17.95 -9.85 -5.27
N VAL A 296 18.03 -9.65 -6.58
CA VAL A 296 18.26 -10.73 -7.55
C VAL A 296 19.66 -11.32 -7.38
N GLN A 297 20.69 -10.48 -7.28
CA GLN A 297 22.05 -10.95 -7.05
C GLN A 297 22.14 -11.82 -5.79
N ARG A 298 21.57 -11.35 -4.68
CA ARG A 298 21.66 -12.09 -3.41
C ARG A 298 20.83 -13.38 -3.41
N ALA A 299 19.68 -13.39 -4.07
CA ALA A 299 18.86 -14.61 -4.21
C ALA A 299 19.60 -15.68 -5.01
N ILE A 300 20.26 -15.29 -6.11
CA ILE A 300 21.07 -16.21 -6.92
C ILE A 300 22.28 -16.69 -6.12
N MET A 301 23.02 -15.81 -5.45
CA MET A 301 24.16 -16.20 -4.61
C MET A 301 23.72 -17.23 -3.56
N LYS A 302 22.60 -16.98 -2.86
CA LYS A 302 22.07 -17.94 -1.87
C LYS A 302 21.71 -19.29 -2.52
N HIS A 303 21.11 -19.28 -3.70
CA HIS A 303 20.83 -20.52 -4.44
C HIS A 303 22.13 -21.28 -4.73
N MET A 304 23.16 -20.61 -5.24
CA MET A 304 24.42 -21.22 -5.60
C MET A 304 25.29 -21.64 -4.40
N GLU A 305 25.10 -21.05 -3.23
CA GLU A 305 25.71 -21.51 -1.96
C GLU A 305 25.21 -22.93 -1.59
N ASN A 306 23.98 -23.26 -1.94
CA ASN A 306 23.33 -24.54 -1.61
C ASN A 306 23.28 -25.54 -2.77
N HIS A 307 23.40 -25.05 -4.00
CA HIS A 307 23.28 -25.85 -5.23
C HIS A 307 24.40 -25.49 -6.21
N ASN A 308 24.93 -26.46 -6.93
CA ASN A 308 25.96 -26.22 -7.91
C ASN A 308 25.42 -26.04 -9.34
N ASP A 309 24.12 -25.89 -9.50
CA ASP A 309 23.44 -25.78 -10.80
C ASP A 309 22.47 -24.62 -10.84
N ILE A 310 22.77 -23.63 -11.68
CA ILE A 310 21.94 -22.46 -11.90
C ILE A 310 20.62 -22.79 -12.62
N HIS A 311 20.56 -23.89 -13.38
CA HIS A 311 19.35 -24.31 -14.09
C HIS A 311 18.24 -24.72 -13.13
N GLY A 312 18.57 -25.12 -11.90
CA GLY A 312 17.62 -25.41 -10.82
C GLY A 312 17.00 -24.18 -10.14
N LEU A 313 17.34 -22.96 -10.59
CA LEU A 313 16.82 -21.74 -9.96
C LEU A 313 15.28 -21.64 -9.95
N PRO A 314 14.54 -21.95 -11.04
CA PRO A 314 13.07 -21.84 -11.04
C PRO A 314 12.37 -22.75 -10.04
N GLU A 315 12.98 -23.88 -9.68
CA GLU A 315 12.45 -24.83 -8.69
C GLU A 315 12.64 -24.34 -7.25
N LYS A 316 13.53 -23.38 -7.02
CA LYS A 316 13.90 -22.89 -5.69
C LYS A 316 13.58 -21.44 -5.43
N VAL A 317 13.39 -20.64 -6.48
CA VAL A 317 13.18 -19.19 -6.39
C VAL A 317 12.01 -18.78 -7.27
N CYS A 318 11.19 -17.89 -6.74
CA CYS A 318 10.20 -17.14 -7.52
C CYS A 318 10.31 -15.66 -7.16
N PHE A 319 10.41 -14.80 -8.17
CA PHE A 319 10.32 -13.34 -8.01
C PHE A 319 8.90 -12.90 -8.35
N GLN A 320 8.17 -12.40 -7.35
CA GLN A 320 6.87 -11.78 -7.56
C GLN A 320 7.03 -10.27 -7.71
N LEU A 321 6.65 -9.76 -8.88
CA LEU A 321 6.72 -8.34 -9.20
C LEU A 321 5.42 -7.65 -8.74
N ASN A 322 5.52 -6.85 -7.68
CA ASN A 322 4.40 -6.08 -7.17
C ASN A 322 4.26 -4.77 -7.95
N ASP A 323 3.33 -4.75 -8.90
CA ASP A 323 3.20 -3.77 -9.96
C ASP A 323 4.40 -3.81 -10.96
N THR A 324 4.54 -2.79 -11.79
CA THR A 324 5.63 -2.68 -12.78
C THR A 324 6.94 -2.16 -12.21
N HIS A 325 6.94 -1.63 -10.98
CA HIS A 325 8.12 -1.03 -10.37
C HIS A 325 9.36 -1.96 -10.35
N PRO A 326 9.23 -3.27 -10.07
CA PRO A 326 10.37 -4.17 -10.10
C PRO A 326 10.57 -4.88 -11.44
N THR A 327 9.98 -4.45 -12.54
CA THR A 327 10.03 -5.18 -13.82
C THR A 327 11.45 -5.30 -14.41
N VAL A 328 12.38 -4.40 -14.05
CA VAL A 328 13.80 -4.55 -14.41
C VAL A 328 14.44 -5.85 -13.87
N THR A 329 13.73 -6.57 -13.01
CA THR A 329 14.11 -7.94 -12.59
C THR A 329 14.33 -8.85 -13.79
N VAL A 330 13.52 -8.74 -14.82
CA VAL A 330 13.60 -9.59 -16.02
C VAL A 330 14.93 -9.41 -16.74
N PRO A 331 15.29 -8.21 -17.23
CA PRO A 331 16.58 -8.04 -17.90
C PRO A 331 17.77 -8.13 -16.93
N GLU A 332 17.63 -7.86 -15.65
CA GLU A 332 18.71 -8.04 -14.67
C GLU A 332 19.01 -9.53 -14.42
N LEU A 333 17.99 -10.37 -14.30
CA LEU A 333 18.17 -11.81 -14.20
C LEU A 333 18.85 -12.35 -15.47
N MET A 334 18.39 -11.90 -16.64
CA MET A 334 19.04 -12.24 -17.92
C MET A 334 20.50 -11.80 -17.93
N ARG A 335 20.82 -10.58 -17.49
CA ARG A 335 22.21 -10.09 -17.43
C ARG A 335 23.10 -11.00 -16.61
N ILE A 336 22.65 -11.38 -15.42
CA ILE A 336 23.44 -12.25 -14.55
C ILE A 336 23.65 -13.63 -15.19
N LEU A 337 22.59 -14.22 -15.75
CA LEU A 337 22.65 -15.52 -16.38
C LEU A 337 23.57 -15.53 -17.62
N LEU A 338 23.49 -14.49 -18.46
CA LEU A 338 24.30 -14.36 -19.68
C LEU A 338 25.74 -13.97 -19.38
N ASP A 339 25.94 -12.89 -18.61
CA ASP A 339 27.24 -12.22 -18.49
C ASP A 339 28.10 -12.79 -17.35
N GLU A 340 27.47 -13.28 -16.27
CA GLU A 340 28.20 -13.82 -15.11
C GLU A 340 28.25 -15.35 -15.11
N TYR A 341 27.19 -16.04 -15.51
CA TYR A 341 27.14 -17.51 -15.59
C TYR A 341 27.43 -18.04 -16.98
N GLY A 342 27.46 -17.20 -18.03
CA GLY A 342 27.87 -17.58 -19.38
C GLY A 342 26.85 -18.49 -20.10
N LEU A 343 25.56 -18.44 -19.73
CA LEU A 343 24.53 -19.20 -20.40
C LEU A 343 24.26 -18.66 -21.83
N GLU A 344 23.77 -19.53 -22.68
CA GLU A 344 23.19 -19.11 -23.96
C GLU A 344 21.84 -18.42 -23.72
N TRP A 345 21.39 -17.61 -24.69
CA TRP A 345 20.18 -16.82 -24.55
C TRP A 345 18.94 -17.66 -24.23
N ASP A 346 18.75 -18.76 -24.95
CA ASP A 346 17.53 -19.57 -24.81
C ASP A 346 17.47 -20.26 -23.44
N ASP A 347 18.58 -20.71 -22.89
CA ASP A 347 18.67 -21.28 -21.54
C ASP A 347 18.39 -20.20 -20.47
N ALA A 348 18.99 -19.01 -20.63
CA ALA A 348 18.78 -17.89 -19.73
C ALA A 348 17.32 -17.41 -19.76
N TRP A 349 16.72 -17.38 -20.94
CA TRP A 349 15.32 -16.99 -21.14
C TRP A 349 14.34 -18.00 -20.53
N ASP A 350 14.61 -19.32 -20.71
CA ASP A 350 13.80 -20.37 -20.04
C ASP A 350 13.81 -20.22 -18.52
N ILE A 351 14.98 -20.03 -17.92
CA ILE A 351 15.10 -19.80 -16.47
C ILE A 351 14.33 -18.54 -16.06
N THR A 352 14.53 -17.42 -16.75
CA THR A 352 13.91 -16.14 -16.42
C THR A 352 12.40 -16.20 -16.50
N THR A 353 11.85 -16.77 -17.56
CA THR A 353 10.40 -16.86 -17.76
C THR A 353 9.69 -17.85 -16.84
N ARG A 354 10.42 -18.77 -16.23
CA ARG A 354 9.90 -19.70 -15.21
C ARG A 354 10.07 -19.16 -13.78
N THR A 355 10.75 -18.02 -13.60
CA THR A 355 11.12 -17.50 -12.28
C THR A 355 10.35 -16.22 -11.92
N CYS A 356 9.86 -15.45 -12.91
CA CYS A 356 9.21 -14.16 -12.69
C CYS A 356 7.69 -14.25 -12.89
N ALA A 357 6.93 -13.67 -11.95
CA ALA A 357 5.48 -13.50 -12.01
C ALA A 357 5.11 -12.03 -11.72
N TYR A 358 4.04 -11.55 -12.31
CA TYR A 358 3.65 -10.13 -12.28
C TYR A 358 2.21 -9.94 -11.79
N THR A 359 2.03 -9.03 -10.84
CA THR A 359 0.71 -8.55 -10.40
C THR A 359 0.51 -7.13 -10.91
N ASN A 360 -0.58 -6.91 -11.65
CA ASN A 360 -1.01 -5.58 -12.06
C ASN A 360 -1.93 -4.95 -11.00
N HIS A 361 -1.66 -3.69 -10.65
CA HIS A 361 -2.48 -2.91 -9.69
C HIS A 361 -3.17 -1.70 -10.33
N THR A 362 -3.08 -1.55 -11.64
CA THR A 362 -3.52 -0.36 -12.36
C THR A 362 -4.49 -0.72 -13.46
N ILE A 363 -5.60 0.06 -13.58
CA ILE A 363 -6.54 -0.06 -14.69
C ILE A 363 -6.25 1.00 -15.76
N MET A 364 -5.89 2.22 -15.34
CA MET A 364 -5.74 3.34 -16.27
C MET A 364 -4.50 3.18 -17.16
N ALA A 365 -4.69 3.11 -18.47
CA ALA A 365 -3.61 2.93 -19.45
C ALA A 365 -2.53 4.02 -19.34
N GLU A 366 -2.93 5.26 -19.05
CA GLU A 366 -2.01 6.39 -18.85
C GLU A 366 -1.12 6.25 -17.60
N ALA A 367 -1.54 5.46 -16.62
CA ALA A 367 -0.78 5.19 -15.40
C ALA A 367 0.16 3.97 -15.54
N LEU A 368 0.11 3.22 -16.64
CA LEU A 368 1.08 2.18 -16.93
C LEU A 368 2.47 2.80 -17.15
N GLU A 369 3.45 2.30 -16.42
CA GLU A 369 4.79 2.87 -16.36
C GLU A 369 5.54 2.75 -17.68
N LYS A 370 6.08 3.87 -18.13
CA LYS A 370 6.89 4.01 -19.36
C LYS A 370 8.13 4.83 -19.05
N TRP A 371 9.28 4.41 -19.58
CA TRP A 371 10.51 5.15 -19.43
C TRP A 371 10.95 5.72 -20.77
N PRO A 372 11.38 6.99 -20.83
CA PRO A 372 12.03 7.53 -22.03
C PRO A 372 13.24 6.66 -22.40
N LEU A 373 13.31 6.27 -23.66
CA LEU A 373 14.37 5.38 -24.16
C LEU A 373 15.76 5.93 -23.90
N GLU A 374 15.94 7.24 -24.11
CA GLU A 374 17.23 7.92 -23.87
C GLU A 374 17.66 7.82 -22.40
N LEU A 375 16.74 8.04 -21.46
CA LEU A 375 17.01 7.90 -20.03
C LEU A 375 17.38 6.47 -19.69
N PHE A 376 16.58 5.50 -20.14
CA PHE A 376 16.73 4.09 -19.81
C PHE A 376 18.07 3.55 -20.36
N SER A 377 18.38 3.84 -21.63
CA SER A 377 19.60 3.39 -22.28
C SER A 377 20.88 4.03 -21.70
N ARG A 378 20.81 5.30 -21.30
CA ARG A 378 21.93 6.01 -20.70
C ARG A 378 22.21 5.54 -19.27
N LEU A 379 21.16 5.36 -18.47
CA LEU A 379 21.31 4.98 -17.07
C LEU A 379 21.65 3.49 -16.91
N LEU A 380 21.09 2.64 -17.75
CA LEU A 380 21.15 1.18 -17.66
C LEU A 380 21.57 0.57 -19.02
N PRO A 381 22.79 0.83 -19.52
CA PRO A 381 23.14 0.52 -20.89
C PRO A 381 23.11 -0.99 -21.21
N ARG A 382 23.56 -1.85 -20.30
CA ARG A 382 23.50 -3.31 -20.53
C ARG A 382 22.07 -3.84 -20.42
N ILE A 383 21.33 -3.38 -19.44
CA ILE A 383 19.90 -3.71 -19.26
C ILE A 383 19.08 -3.30 -20.49
N TYR A 384 19.39 -2.13 -21.07
CA TYR A 384 18.76 -1.67 -22.30
C TYR A 384 19.05 -2.63 -23.48
N GLN A 385 20.31 -3.05 -23.70
CA GLN A 385 20.66 -3.97 -24.76
C GLN A 385 19.88 -5.30 -24.64
N ILE A 386 19.77 -5.83 -23.45
CA ILE A 386 19.01 -7.06 -23.16
C ILE A 386 17.51 -6.83 -23.40
N THR A 387 16.97 -5.71 -22.93
CA THR A 387 15.57 -5.36 -23.14
C THR A 387 15.24 -5.18 -24.63
N GLU A 388 16.15 -4.58 -25.41
CA GLU A 388 16.03 -4.43 -26.86
C GLU A 388 15.96 -5.80 -27.56
N GLU A 389 16.81 -6.74 -27.17
CA GLU A 389 16.80 -8.10 -27.73
C GLU A 389 15.53 -8.87 -27.32
N ILE A 390 15.06 -8.71 -26.08
CA ILE A 390 13.77 -9.27 -25.64
C ILE A 390 12.65 -8.71 -26.49
N ASN A 391 12.63 -7.38 -26.71
CA ASN A 391 11.64 -6.74 -27.57
C ASN A 391 11.65 -7.25 -28.99
N ARG A 392 12.84 -7.39 -29.61
CA ARG A 392 13.00 -7.90 -30.97
C ARG A 392 12.43 -9.32 -31.11
N ARG A 393 12.75 -10.20 -30.16
CA ARG A 393 12.25 -11.58 -30.18
C ARG A 393 10.74 -11.62 -29.96
N PHE A 394 10.24 -10.85 -29.01
CA PHE A 394 8.80 -10.77 -28.74
C PHE A 394 8.00 -10.22 -29.92
N GLN A 395 8.51 -9.18 -30.61
CA GLN A 395 7.90 -8.68 -31.84
C GLN A 395 7.86 -9.76 -32.95
N ASN A 396 8.90 -10.58 -33.06
CA ASN A 396 8.91 -11.71 -34.01
C ASN A 396 7.84 -12.75 -33.66
N GLU A 397 7.62 -13.05 -32.37
CA GLU A 397 6.55 -13.96 -31.94
C GLU A 397 5.16 -13.40 -32.26
N ILE A 398 4.93 -12.08 -32.03
CA ILE A 398 3.68 -11.42 -32.38
C ILE A 398 3.47 -11.48 -33.91
N GLN A 399 4.51 -11.15 -34.67
CA GLN A 399 4.46 -11.19 -36.15
C GLN A 399 4.18 -12.61 -36.66
N ALA A 400 4.75 -13.64 -36.06
CA ALA A 400 4.50 -15.03 -36.44
C ALA A 400 3.05 -15.45 -36.16
N LYS A 401 2.48 -14.98 -35.06
CA LYS A 401 1.08 -15.29 -34.68
C LYS A 401 0.05 -14.46 -35.47
N TYR A 402 0.42 -13.22 -35.82
CA TYR A 402 -0.46 -12.25 -36.51
C TYR A 402 0.25 -11.65 -37.72
N PRO A 403 0.52 -12.44 -38.79
CA PRO A 403 1.41 -12.04 -39.88
C PRO A 403 0.91 -10.81 -40.66
N ASP A 404 -0.41 -10.60 -40.73
CA ASP A 404 -1.05 -9.50 -41.47
C ASP A 404 -1.41 -8.30 -40.59
N ASN A 405 -1.05 -8.31 -39.32
CA ASN A 405 -1.45 -7.27 -38.37
C ASN A 405 -0.23 -6.53 -37.78
N GLN A 406 0.29 -5.58 -38.54
CA GLN A 406 1.42 -4.74 -38.09
C GLN A 406 1.07 -3.81 -36.93
N ASP A 407 -0.21 -3.46 -36.78
CA ASP A 407 -0.63 -2.60 -35.66
C ASP A 407 -0.53 -3.34 -34.33
N LYS A 408 -0.83 -4.64 -34.28
CA LYS A 408 -0.60 -5.46 -33.07
C LYS A 408 0.89 -5.57 -32.73
N VAL A 409 1.76 -5.73 -33.74
CA VAL A 409 3.22 -5.77 -33.50
C VAL A 409 3.71 -4.48 -32.85
N LYS A 410 3.21 -3.33 -33.27
CA LYS A 410 3.55 -2.03 -32.72
C LYS A 410 2.92 -1.78 -31.34
N SER A 411 1.63 -2.05 -31.20
CA SER A 411 0.88 -1.76 -29.97
C SER A 411 1.32 -2.63 -28.79
N MET A 412 1.72 -3.88 -29.04
CA MET A 412 2.19 -4.82 -28.02
C MET A 412 3.71 -4.76 -27.77
N ALA A 413 4.46 -4.02 -28.60
CA ALA A 413 5.90 -3.90 -28.45
C ALA A 413 6.30 -3.39 -27.06
N ILE A 414 7.43 -3.89 -26.54
CA ILE A 414 8.02 -3.44 -25.29
C ILE A 414 8.67 -2.07 -25.49
N ILE A 415 9.39 -1.91 -26.59
CA ILE A 415 10.02 -0.65 -26.99
C ILE A 415 9.33 -0.14 -28.24
N TYR A 416 8.68 1.00 -28.12
CA TYR A 416 8.02 1.68 -29.23
C TYR A 416 7.85 3.17 -28.93
N ASP A 417 7.92 4.01 -29.98
CA ASP A 417 7.73 5.45 -29.89
C ASP A 417 8.63 6.14 -28.85
N GLY A 418 9.89 5.74 -28.80
CA GLY A 418 10.90 6.30 -27.90
C GLY A 418 10.70 5.98 -26.42
N GLN A 419 9.92 4.96 -26.12
CA GLN A 419 9.60 4.56 -24.74
C GLN A 419 9.77 3.07 -24.50
N VAL A 420 10.16 2.73 -23.26
CA VAL A 420 10.19 1.35 -22.75
C VAL A 420 8.95 1.15 -21.89
N LYS A 421 8.07 0.23 -22.30
CA LYS A 421 6.78 -0.06 -21.67
C LYS A 421 6.94 -1.22 -20.69
N MET A 422 6.95 -0.91 -19.41
CA MET A 422 7.31 -1.88 -18.37
C MET A 422 6.26 -2.98 -18.19
N ALA A 423 4.96 -2.67 -18.28
CA ALA A 423 3.92 -3.69 -18.22
C ALA A 423 4.04 -4.71 -19.36
N HIS A 424 4.37 -4.25 -20.57
CA HIS A 424 4.57 -5.13 -21.72
C HIS A 424 5.77 -6.08 -21.51
N LEU A 425 6.87 -5.57 -20.93
CA LEU A 425 8.01 -6.38 -20.57
C LEU A 425 7.65 -7.44 -19.51
N ALA A 426 6.94 -7.04 -18.48
CA ALA A 426 6.51 -7.94 -17.40
C ALA A 426 5.59 -9.06 -17.91
N ILE A 427 4.66 -8.74 -18.82
CA ILE A 427 3.74 -9.72 -19.41
C ILE A 427 4.48 -10.67 -20.37
N ALA A 428 5.37 -10.15 -21.19
CA ALA A 428 6.13 -10.96 -22.12
C ALA A 428 6.97 -12.01 -21.40
N ALA A 429 7.61 -11.66 -20.30
CA ALA A 429 8.54 -12.51 -19.56
C ALA A 429 7.90 -13.28 -18.39
N GLY A 430 6.87 -12.76 -17.76
CA GLY A 430 6.23 -13.41 -16.61
C GLY A 430 5.46 -14.67 -17.00
N PHE A 431 5.52 -15.70 -16.16
CA PHE A 431 4.71 -16.91 -16.36
C PHE A 431 3.27 -16.75 -15.85
N SER A 432 3.02 -15.75 -15.00
CA SER A 432 1.70 -15.43 -14.46
C SER A 432 1.51 -13.91 -14.44
N VAL A 433 0.34 -13.48 -14.86
CA VAL A 433 -0.15 -12.09 -14.82
C VAL A 433 -1.47 -12.10 -14.11
N ASN A 434 -1.54 -11.52 -12.91
CA ASN A 434 -2.79 -11.47 -12.19
C ASN A 434 -3.30 -10.06 -11.94
N GLY A 435 -4.63 -9.92 -12.00
CA GLY A 435 -5.35 -8.79 -11.43
C GLY A 435 -5.61 -9.00 -9.95
N VAL A 436 -6.19 -8.01 -9.29
CA VAL A 436 -6.32 -7.95 -7.83
C VAL A 436 -7.77 -7.88 -7.32
N ALA A 437 -8.73 -7.94 -8.21
CA ALA A 437 -10.14 -8.16 -7.98
C ALA A 437 -10.75 -8.77 -9.25
N ARG A 438 -11.90 -9.46 -9.11
CA ARG A 438 -12.52 -10.14 -10.27
C ARG A 438 -12.85 -9.15 -11.39
N LEU A 439 -13.50 -8.04 -11.08
CA LEU A 439 -13.84 -7.02 -12.07
C LEU A 439 -12.58 -6.44 -12.72
N HIS A 440 -11.55 -6.13 -11.94
CA HIS A 440 -10.27 -5.64 -12.44
C HIS A 440 -9.65 -6.61 -13.45
N THR A 441 -9.62 -7.88 -13.12
CA THR A 441 -9.06 -8.92 -14.00
C THR A 441 -9.83 -9.04 -15.32
N GLU A 442 -11.16 -8.94 -15.28
CA GLU A 442 -11.99 -8.94 -16.50
C GLU A 442 -11.76 -7.70 -17.37
N ILE A 443 -11.58 -6.52 -16.74
CA ILE A 443 -11.23 -5.29 -17.47
C ILE A 443 -9.83 -5.43 -18.11
N LEU A 444 -8.86 -6.01 -17.42
CA LEU A 444 -7.54 -6.28 -18.02
C LEU A 444 -7.63 -7.20 -19.23
N LYS A 445 -8.37 -8.32 -19.11
CA LYS A 445 -8.51 -9.31 -20.17
C LYS A 445 -9.24 -8.78 -21.42
N HIS A 446 -10.27 -7.97 -21.22
CA HIS A 446 -11.20 -7.61 -22.30
C HIS A 446 -11.07 -6.16 -22.79
N GLN A 447 -10.32 -5.33 -22.06
CA GLN A 447 -10.09 -3.92 -22.38
C GLN A 447 -8.59 -3.59 -22.46
N GLU A 448 -7.96 -3.33 -21.32
CA GLU A 448 -6.64 -2.71 -21.25
C GLU A 448 -5.50 -3.58 -21.80
N LEU A 449 -5.54 -4.88 -21.54
CA LEU A 449 -4.51 -5.85 -21.99
C LEU A 449 -5.09 -6.93 -22.91
N LYS A 450 -6.15 -6.59 -23.63
CA LYS A 450 -6.89 -7.52 -24.50
C LYS A 450 -5.98 -8.26 -25.48
N ASP A 451 -5.10 -7.56 -26.17
CA ASP A 451 -4.22 -8.16 -27.17
C ASP A 451 -3.26 -9.18 -26.54
N PHE A 452 -2.77 -8.91 -25.34
CA PHE A 452 -1.93 -9.85 -24.60
C PHE A 452 -2.72 -11.05 -24.10
N TYR A 453 -3.95 -10.84 -23.62
CA TYR A 453 -4.82 -11.94 -23.23
C TYR A 453 -5.19 -12.85 -24.41
N GLU A 454 -5.52 -12.28 -25.57
CA GLU A 454 -5.78 -13.06 -26.79
C GLU A 454 -4.55 -13.87 -27.23
N MET A 455 -3.34 -13.33 -27.01
CA MET A 455 -2.10 -14.00 -27.39
C MET A 455 -1.68 -15.09 -26.38
N MET A 456 -1.84 -14.84 -25.10
CA MET A 456 -1.31 -15.66 -23.98
C MET A 456 -2.35 -15.81 -22.86
N PRO A 457 -3.55 -16.37 -23.14
CA PRO A 457 -4.64 -16.43 -22.16
C PRO A 457 -4.29 -17.23 -20.90
N GLU A 458 -3.41 -18.20 -21.01
CA GLU A 458 -2.98 -19.08 -19.92
C GLU A 458 -2.21 -18.35 -18.81
N LYS A 459 -1.62 -17.17 -19.08
CA LYS A 459 -0.90 -16.38 -18.08
C LYS A 459 -1.86 -15.62 -17.15
N PHE A 460 -3.07 -15.27 -17.60
CA PHE A 460 -3.96 -14.34 -16.91
C PHE A 460 -4.83 -15.06 -15.88
N ASN A 461 -4.82 -14.54 -14.67
CA ASN A 461 -5.64 -15.03 -13.57
C ASN A 461 -6.01 -13.92 -12.59
N ASN A 462 -6.95 -14.20 -11.69
CA ASN A 462 -7.37 -13.28 -10.64
C ASN A 462 -6.91 -13.78 -9.28
N LYS A 463 -6.38 -12.86 -8.47
CA LYS A 463 -6.15 -13.05 -7.04
C LYS A 463 -6.75 -11.86 -6.30
N THR A 464 -7.99 -11.99 -5.85
CA THR A 464 -8.64 -10.93 -5.08
C THR A 464 -7.82 -10.58 -3.85
N ASN A 465 -7.54 -9.29 -3.68
CA ASN A 465 -6.80 -8.80 -2.53
C ASN A 465 -7.46 -9.17 -1.20
N GLY A 466 -6.69 -9.09 -0.15
CA GLY A 466 -7.14 -9.29 1.23
C GLY A 466 -6.33 -8.46 2.20
N ILE A 467 -6.76 -8.48 3.44
CA ILE A 467 -6.14 -7.78 4.57
C ILE A 467 -5.90 -8.75 5.71
N THR A 468 -4.92 -8.45 6.58
CA THR A 468 -4.70 -9.28 7.76
C THR A 468 -5.65 -8.89 8.88
N GLN A 469 -6.43 -9.85 9.36
CA GLN A 469 -7.33 -9.69 10.51
C GLN A 469 -6.56 -9.50 11.81
N ARG A 470 -5.30 -9.91 11.89
CA ARG A 470 -4.46 -9.71 13.07
C ARG A 470 -4.19 -8.23 13.31
N ARG A 471 -3.79 -7.48 12.29
CA ARG A 471 -3.59 -6.02 12.40
C ARG A 471 -4.92 -5.28 12.54
N PHE A 472 -5.90 -5.54 11.66
CA PHE A 472 -7.07 -4.68 11.51
C PHE A 472 -8.28 -5.06 12.36
N LEU A 473 -8.25 -6.20 13.05
CA LEU A 473 -9.25 -6.56 14.04
C LEU A 473 -8.61 -6.87 15.40
N LEU A 474 -7.70 -7.83 15.48
CA LEU A 474 -7.14 -8.27 16.75
C LEU A 474 -6.36 -7.15 17.45
N HIS A 475 -5.50 -6.44 16.74
CA HIS A 475 -4.73 -5.30 17.26
C HIS A 475 -5.53 -3.99 17.21
N GLY A 476 -6.12 -3.69 16.05
CA GLY A 476 -6.75 -2.38 15.80
C GLY A 476 -8.08 -2.15 16.52
N ASN A 477 -8.81 -3.22 16.82
CA ASN A 477 -10.12 -3.17 17.50
C ASN A 477 -10.24 -4.26 18.58
N PRO A 478 -9.46 -4.15 19.64
CA PRO A 478 -9.35 -5.23 20.64
C PRO A 478 -10.68 -5.53 21.35
N LYS A 479 -11.57 -4.55 21.52
CA LYS A 479 -12.90 -4.77 22.11
C LYS A 479 -13.79 -5.61 21.23
N LEU A 480 -13.79 -5.33 19.91
CA LEU A 480 -14.54 -6.16 18.96
C LEU A 480 -13.92 -7.55 18.84
N ALA A 481 -12.59 -7.64 18.78
CA ALA A 481 -11.91 -8.93 18.75
C ALA A 481 -12.23 -9.80 19.96
N ALA A 482 -12.26 -9.24 21.16
CA ALA A 482 -12.63 -9.93 22.39
C ALA A 482 -14.10 -10.40 22.35
N TRP A 483 -15.03 -9.57 21.87
CA TRP A 483 -16.45 -9.92 21.71
C TRP A 483 -16.63 -11.05 20.68
N VAL A 484 -15.94 -10.97 19.53
CA VAL A 484 -15.97 -12.04 18.52
C VAL A 484 -15.49 -13.36 19.12
N THR A 485 -14.36 -13.32 19.83
CA THR A 485 -13.78 -14.51 20.46
C THR A 485 -14.71 -15.11 21.54
N ASP A 486 -15.39 -14.26 22.33
CA ASP A 486 -16.40 -14.70 23.29
C ASP A 486 -17.58 -15.43 22.63
N LYS A 487 -18.03 -14.97 21.46
CA LYS A 487 -19.15 -15.54 20.74
C LYS A 487 -18.82 -16.83 19.97
N ILE A 488 -17.66 -16.92 19.34
CA ILE A 488 -17.38 -17.97 18.35
C ILE A 488 -16.03 -18.70 18.56
N GLY A 489 -15.27 -18.36 19.61
CA GLY A 489 -13.90 -18.88 19.81
C GLY A 489 -12.85 -18.09 19.03
N ASP A 490 -11.59 -18.50 19.13
CA ASP A 490 -10.43 -17.77 18.59
C ASP A 490 -9.93 -18.27 17.22
N GLU A 491 -10.59 -19.28 16.65
CA GLU A 491 -10.19 -19.89 15.36
C GLU A 491 -10.11 -18.84 14.22
N TRP A 492 -10.93 -17.79 14.27
CA TRP A 492 -10.97 -16.72 13.25
C TRP A 492 -9.65 -15.99 13.08
N ILE A 493 -8.79 -16.00 14.10
CA ILE A 493 -7.50 -15.28 14.07
C ILE A 493 -6.58 -15.87 13.00
N THR A 494 -6.63 -17.18 12.79
CA THR A 494 -5.81 -17.87 11.78
C THR A 494 -6.63 -18.45 10.62
N ASP A 495 -7.96 -18.39 10.70
CA ASP A 495 -8.89 -18.79 9.64
C ASP A 495 -10.11 -17.87 9.67
N LEU A 496 -10.04 -16.73 8.96
CA LEU A 496 -11.12 -15.73 8.98
C LEU A 496 -12.45 -16.27 8.42
N SER A 497 -12.46 -17.38 7.68
CA SER A 497 -13.71 -18.00 7.24
C SER A 497 -14.63 -18.41 8.41
N LYS A 498 -14.06 -18.64 9.58
CA LYS A 498 -14.80 -18.99 10.81
C LYS A 498 -15.62 -17.84 11.38
N ILE A 499 -15.33 -16.60 10.97
CA ILE A 499 -16.08 -15.43 11.46
C ILE A 499 -17.54 -15.45 11.01
N ASP A 500 -17.86 -16.21 9.96
CA ASP A 500 -19.25 -16.42 9.51
C ASP A 500 -20.16 -17.06 10.57
N LYS A 501 -19.58 -17.73 11.57
CA LYS A 501 -20.32 -18.21 12.75
C LYS A 501 -21.07 -17.08 13.48
N LEU A 502 -20.67 -15.80 13.32
CA LEU A 502 -21.39 -14.66 13.84
C LEU A 502 -22.76 -14.45 13.20
N SER A 503 -23.00 -15.02 12.03
CA SER A 503 -24.29 -14.87 11.31
C SER A 503 -25.51 -15.33 12.13
N VAL A 504 -25.32 -16.27 13.06
CA VAL A 504 -26.40 -16.75 13.93
C VAL A 504 -26.83 -15.73 14.97
N PHE A 505 -26.04 -14.70 15.25
CA PHE A 505 -26.31 -13.67 16.25
C PHE A 505 -26.88 -12.36 15.67
N VAL A 506 -26.99 -12.22 14.34
CA VAL A 506 -27.37 -10.94 13.71
C VAL A 506 -28.79 -10.50 14.04
N ASP A 507 -29.68 -11.42 14.38
CA ASP A 507 -31.05 -11.16 14.81
C ASP A 507 -31.21 -11.17 16.35
N ASP A 508 -30.13 -11.42 17.11
CA ASP A 508 -30.15 -11.37 18.58
C ASP A 508 -30.00 -9.93 19.08
N LYS A 509 -31.06 -9.41 19.71
CA LYS A 509 -31.11 -8.02 20.20
C LYS A 509 -30.00 -7.71 21.21
N LYS A 510 -29.60 -8.68 22.04
CA LYS A 510 -28.54 -8.49 23.01
C LYS A 510 -27.18 -8.38 22.30
N ALA A 511 -26.92 -9.26 21.34
CA ALA A 511 -25.70 -9.23 20.52
C ALA A 511 -25.62 -7.92 19.72
N GLN A 512 -26.72 -7.46 19.14
CA GLN A 512 -26.79 -6.17 18.44
C GLN A 512 -26.42 -4.99 19.36
N GLN A 513 -26.97 -4.94 20.58
CA GLN A 513 -26.65 -3.89 21.57
C GLN A 513 -25.18 -3.94 21.99
N GLU A 514 -24.65 -5.12 22.24
CA GLU A 514 -23.23 -5.30 22.60
C GLU A 514 -22.30 -4.81 21.48
N PHE A 515 -22.59 -5.20 20.23
CA PHE A 515 -21.82 -4.81 19.05
C PHE A 515 -21.84 -3.30 18.84
N MET A 516 -23.02 -2.68 18.89
CA MET A 516 -23.19 -1.24 18.71
C MET A 516 -22.59 -0.43 19.86
N ASN A 517 -22.61 -0.96 21.08
CA ASN A 517 -21.94 -0.34 22.22
C ASN A 517 -20.41 -0.32 22.05
N ILE A 518 -19.84 -1.39 21.52
CA ILE A 518 -18.40 -1.42 21.16
C ILE A 518 -18.10 -0.37 20.09
N LYS A 519 -18.92 -0.29 19.04
CA LYS A 519 -18.80 0.76 18.01
C LYS A 519 -18.85 2.15 18.63
N PHE A 520 -19.79 2.40 19.49
CA PHE A 520 -19.94 3.69 20.19
C PHE A 520 -18.68 4.04 21.02
N GLN A 521 -18.12 3.08 21.75
CA GLN A 521 -16.89 3.31 22.50
C GLN A 521 -15.70 3.66 21.57
N ASN A 522 -15.61 3.03 20.41
CA ASN A 522 -14.62 3.36 19.41
C ASN A 522 -14.86 4.78 18.82
N LYS A 523 -16.11 5.17 18.61
CA LYS A 523 -16.49 6.54 18.18
C LYS A 523 -16.11 7.59 19.23
N VAL A 524 -16.31 7.32 20.50
CA VAL A 524 -15.85 8.19 21.61
C VAL A 524 -14.33 8.34 21.59
N ARG A 525 -13.60 7.25 21.38
CA ARG A 525 -12.13 7.29 21.26
C ARG A 525 -11.68 8.15 20.06
N LEU A 526 -12.31 7.99 18.89
CA LEU A 526 -11.99 8.80 17.72
C LEU A 526 -12.38 10.27 17.91
N ALA A 527 -13.53 10.55 18.53
CA ALA A 527 -13.96 11.92 18.85
C ALA A 527 -12.94 12.63 19.76
N LYS A 528 -12.41 11.92 20.75
CA LYS A 528 -11.31 12.43 21.60
C LYS A 528 -10.07 12.73 20.78
N TYR A 529 -9.64 11.79 19.92
CA TYR A 529 -8.50 11.98 19.02
C TYR A 529 -8.69 13.22 18.14
N ILE A 530 -9.86 13.39 17.53
CA ILE A 530 -10.19 14.54 16.67
C ILE A 530 -10.11 15.85 17.48
N LYS A 531 -10.65 15.88 18.70
CA LYS A 531 -10.57 17.06 19.55
C LYS A 531 -9.13 17.45 19.89
N GLU A 532 -8.30 16.47 20.23
CA GLU A 532 -6.89 16.68 20.59
C GLU A 532 -6.03 17.13 19.40
N HIS A 533 -6.28 16.60 18.19
CA HIS A 533 -5.44 16.86 17.02
C HIS A 533 -5.99 17.91 16.07
N ASN A 534 -7.31 18.04 15.97
CA ASN A 534 -7.98 18.97 15.05
C ASN A 534 -8.67 20.15 15.78
N GLY A 535 -8.82 20.10 17.12
CA GLY A 535 -9.53 21.11 17.89
C GLY A 535 -11.04 21.15 17.62
N VAL A 536 -11.61 20.14 16.95
CA VAL A 536 -13.03 20.06 16.58
C VAL A 536 -13.77 19.13 17.55
N GLU A 537 -14.85 19.63 18.12
CA GLU A 537 -15.77 18.79 18.90
C GLU A 537 -16.76 18.11 17.95
N VAL A 538 -16.80 16.79 18.00
CA VAL A 538 -17.75 15.97 17.23
C VAL A 538 -18.60 15.14 18.19
N ASP A 539 -19.89 14.99 17.84
CA ASP A 539 -20.82 14.17 18.62
C ASP A 539 -20.66 12.69 18.23
N PRO A 540 -20.28 11.81 19.17
CA PRO A 540 -20.19 10.37 18.88
C PRO A 540 -21.52 9.72 18.49
N HIS A 541 -22.67 10.37 18.77
CA HIS A 541 -23.98 9.89 18.32
C HIS A 541 -24.27 10.25 16.86
N SER A 542 -23.54 11.19 16.26
CA SER A 542 -23.66 11.49 14.83
C SER A 542 -23.21 10.32 13.97
N ILE A 543 -23.65 10.26 12.73
CA ILE A 543 -23.16 9.28 11.76
C ILE A 543 -21.70 9.63 11.42
N PHE A 544 -20.78 8.71 11.67
CA PHE A 544 -19.37 8.85 11.24
C PHE A 544 -19.22 8.33 9.82
N ASP A 545 -19.27 9.27 8.88
CA ASP A 545 -19.12 9.06 7.44
C ASP A 545 -17.66 9.27 7.06
N VAL A 546 -16.95 8.21 6.65
CA VAL A 546 -15.50 8.18 6.60
C VAL A 546 -14.97 7.88 5.21
N GLN A 547 -14.13 8.78 4.68
CA GLN A 547 -13.35 8.59 3.46
C GLN A 547 -11.87 8.82 3.75
N VAL A 548 -11.12 7.75 3.96
CA VAL A 548 -9.68 7.80 4.25
C VAL A 548 -8.91 6.95 3.24
N LYS A 549 -8.17 7.61 2.39
CA LYS A 549 -7.38 7.03 1.30
C LYS A 549 -6.51 8.11 0.65
N ARG A 550 -5.52 7.73 -0.19
CA ARG A 550 -4.78 8.71 -1.00
C ARG A 550 -5.74 9.63 -1.75
N LEU A 551 -5.39 10.90 -1.85
CA LEU A 551 -6.16 11.82 -2.66
C LEU A 551 -5.81 11.62 -4.13
N HIS A 552 -6.81 11.24 -4.89
CA HIS A 552 -6.78 11.17 -6.35
C HIS A 552 -8.16 11.50 -6.90
N GLU A 553 -8.22 12.16 -8.05
CA GLU A 553 -9.51 12.60 -8.63
C GLU A 553 -10.45 11.43 -8.90
N TYR A 554 -9.96 10.26 -9.33
CA TYR A 554 -10.82 9.09 -9.58
C TYR A 554 -11.45 8.50 -8.29
N LYS A 555 -10.85 8.72 -7.12
CA LYS A 555 -11.40 8.31 -5.80
C LYS A 555 -12.52 9.22 -5.33
N ARG A 556 -12.67 10.35 -5.97
CA ARG A 556 -13.77 11.30 -5.89
C ARG A 556 -14.03 11.89 -4.50
N GLN A 557 -12.98 12.21 -3.73
CA GLN A 557 -13.14 13.04 -2.55
C GLN A 557 -13.86 14.35 -2.88
N LEU A 558 -13.69 14.86 -4.10
CA LEU A 558 -14.41 16.03 -4.59
C LEU A 558 -15.92 15.81 -4.63
N LEU A 559 -16.42 14.67 -5.07
CA LEU A 559 -17.86 14.35 -5.02
C LEU A 559 -18.41 14.43 -3.59
N ASN A 560 -17.68 13.87 -2.64
CA ASN A 560 -18.06 13.89 -1.21
C ASN A 560 -18.16 15.33 -0.68
N ILE A 561 -17.13 16.16 -0.89
CA ILE A 561 -17.15 17.53 -0.36
C ILE A 561 -18.17 18.42 -1.07
N LEU A 562 -18.39 18.25 -2.37
CA LEU A 562 -19.44 18.96 -3.09
C LEU A 562 -20.84 18.61 -2.56
N HIS A 563 -21.07 17.35 -2.19
CA HIS A 563 -22.30 16.92 -1.54
C HIS A 563 -22.45 17.56 -0.14
N VAL A 564 -21.37 17.67 0.63
CA VAL A 564 -21.39 18.39 1.92
C VAL A 564 -21.79 19.85 1.73
N MET A 565 -21.23 20.51 0.71
CA MET A 565 -21.60 21.89 0.35
C MET A 565 -23.09 22.00 -0.02
N TYR A 566 -23.60 21.02 -0.78
CA TYR A 566 -25.02 20.93 -1.12
C TYR A 566 -25.89 20.79 0.14
N LEU A 567 -25.56 19.87 1.05
CA LEU A 567 -26.30 19.70 2.32
C LEU A 567 -26.30 20.97 3.17
N TYR A 568 -25.16 21.64 3.25
CA TYR A 568 -25.02 22.91 3.94
C TYR A 568 -25.93 23.97 3.32
N ASN A 569 -25.97 24.09 1.98
CA ASN A 569 -26.90 25.00 1.30
C ASN A 569 -28.37 24.68 1.60
N GLN A 570 -28.73 23.39 1.66
CA GLN A 570 -30.11 23.00 2.03
C GLN A 570 -30.47 23.41 3.45
N LEU A 571 -29.57 23.21 4.42
CA LEU A 571 -29.75 23.65 5.81
C LEU A 571 -29.84 25.18 5.93
N LYS A 572 -29.07 25.92 5.14
CA LYS A 572 -29.18 27.40 5.12
C LYS A 572 -30.51 27.89 4.56
N LYS A 573 -31.04 27.20 3.56
CA LYS A 573 -32.37 27.50 3.00
C LYS A 573 -33.51 27.11 3.97
N ASN A 574 -33.36 26.01 4.70
CA ASN A 574 -34.31 25.48 5.64
C ASN A 574 -33.64 24.99 6.92
N PRO A 575 -33.31 25.87 7.88
CA PRO A 575 -32.67 25.48 9.14
C PRO A 575 -33.46 24.45 9.98
N GLY A 576 -34.79 24.40 9.79
CA GLY A 576 -35.64 23.38 10.43
C GLY A 576 -35.69 22.03 9.72
N MET A 577 -34.89 21.80 8.70
CA MET A 577 -34.86 20.54 8.00
C MET A 577 -34.51 19.39 8.96
N ASP A 578 -35.31 18.33 8.94
CA ASP A 578 -35.02 17.11 9.69
C ASP A 578 -33.86 16.35 9.03
N MET A 579 -32.67 16.58 9.56
CA MET A 579 -31.42 15.90 9.16
C MET A 579 -30.79 15.28 10.39
N TYR A 580 -30.46 14.00 10.32
CA TYR A 580 -29.70 13.35 11.37
C TYR A 580 -28.25 13.89 11.40
N PRO A 581 -27.71 14.24 12.59
CA PRO A 581 -26.35 14.77 12.67
C PRO A 581 -25.30 13.85 12.03
N ARG A 582 -24.43 14.43 11.23
CA ARG A 582 -23.39 13.68 10.50
C ARG A 582 -22.03 14.36 10.59
N THR A 583 -21.03 13.56 10.88
CA THR A 583 -19.64 13.95 10.87
C THR A 583 -18.94 13.32 9.66
N PHE A 584 -18.53 14.17 8.71
CA PHE A 584 -17.77 13.75 7.54
C PHE A 584 -16.29 13.79 7.86
N ILE A 585 -15.65 12.63 7.84
CA ILE A 585 -14.25 12.45 8.24
C ILE A 585 -13.43 12.10 7.00
N PHE A 586 -12.47 12.96 6.68
CA PHE A 586 -11.51 12.79 5.59
C PHE A 586 -10.12 12.54 6.15
N GLY A 587 -9.33 11.77 5.43
CA GLY A 587 -7.90 11.61 5.64
C GLY A 587 -7.26 11.24 4.31
N ALA A 588 -6.32 12.05 3.85
CA ALA A 588 -5.74 11.85 2.52
C ALA A 588 -4.39 12.55 2.39
N LYS A 589 -3.43 11.90 1.76
CA LYS A 589 -2.20 12.54 1.27
C LYS A 589 -2.28 12.67 -0.24
N ALA A 590 -1.99 13.86 -0.78
CA ALA A 590 -1.82 14.10 -2.21
C ALA A 590 -0.34 14.01 -2.59
N SER A 591 -0.04 13.48 -3.77
CA SER A 591 1.34 13.56 -4.30
C SER A 591 1.80 15.02 -4.38
N ALA A 592 3.06 15.31 -4.03
CA ALA A 592 3.56 16.67 -3.90
C ALA A 592 3.39 17.53 -5.16
N GLY A 593 3.54 16.93 -6.34
CA GLY A 593 3.36 17.61 -7.64
C GLY A 593 1.93 17.63 -8.17
N TYR A 594 0.95 17.04 -7.46
CA TYR A 594 -0.43 16.94 -7.92
C TYR A 594 -1.26 18.14 -7.44
N ARG A 595 -1.17 19.24 -8.15
CA ARG A 595 -1.76 20.55 -7.78
C ARG A 595 -3.26 20.46 -7.51
N ARG A 596 -4.04 19.84 -8.41
CA ARG A 596 -5.52 19.75 -8.28
C ARG A 596 -5.89 18.92 -7.06
N ALA A 597 -5.21 17.82 -6.79
CA ALA A 597 -5.41 17.04 -5.57
C ALA A 597 -5.15 17.86 -4.30
N LYS A 598 -4.07 18.64 -4.29
CA LYS A 598 -3.75 19.56 -3.17
C LYS A 598 -4.81 20.67 -3.02
N ALA A 599 -5.35 21.17 -4.13
CA ALA A 599 -6.47 22.12 -4.11
C ALA A 599 -7.76 21.52 -3.52
N ILE A 600 -8.03 20.25 -3.78
CA ILE A 600 -9.17 19.53 -3.18
C ILE A 600 -9.01 19.41 -1.66
N ILE A 601 -7.81 19.13 -1.16
CA ILE A 601 -7.52 19.14 0.30
C ILE A 601 -7.82 20.53 0.88
N LYS A 602 -7.37 21.58 0.23
CA LYS A 602 -7.66 22.96 0.65
C LYS A 602 -9.16 23.25 0.65
N LEU A 603 -9.89 22.78 -0.36
CA LEU A 603 -11.35 22.92 -0.42
C LEU A 603 -12.03 22.25 0.76
N ILE A 604 -11.66 21.01 1.09
CA ILE A 604 -12.22 20.28 2.24
C ILE A 604 -12.03 21.07 3.52
N ASN A 605 -10.82 21.58 3.76
CA ASN A 605 -10.51 22.39 4.95
C ASN A 605 -11.23 23.73 4.95
N SER A 606 -11.38 24.39 3.80
CA SER A 606 -12.13 25.65 3.69
C SER A 606 -13.62 25.46 3.95
N VAL A 607 -14.21 24.36 3.46
CA VAL A 607 -15.61 24.01 3.79
C VAL A 607 -15.74 23.70 5.27
N ALA A 608 -14.79 22.95 5.86
CA ALA A 608 -14.78 22.66 7.29
C ALA A 608 -14.78 23.95 8.13
N ASP A 609 -13.95 24.91 7.79
CA ASP A 609 -13.88 26.20 8.51
C ASP A 609 -15.21 26.96 8.49
N VAL A 610 -15.92 26.96 7.36
CA VAL A 610 -17.23 27.64 7.26
C VAL A 610 -18.31 26.86 8.00
N VAL A 611 -18.43 25.56 7.70
CA VAL A 611 -19.55 24.72 8.19
C VAL A 611 -19.45 24.47 9.70
N ASN A 612 -18.25 24.16 10.20
CA ASN A 612 -18.04 23.84 11.63
C ASN A 612 -18.29 25.04 12.56
N ASN A 613 -18.14 26.27 12.05
CA ASN A 613 -18.29 27.50 12.83
C ASN A 613 -19.65 28.18 12.64
N ASP A 614 -20.53 27.62 11.80
CA ASP A 614 -21.89 28.18 11.62
C ASP A 614 -22.88 27.62 12.64
N ALA A 615 -23.14 28.44 13.67
CA ALA A 615 -24.11 28.08 14.74
C ALA A 615 -25.53 27.89 14.21
N SER A 616 -25.89 28.48 13.06
CA SER A 616 -27.27 28.44 12.52
C SER A 616 -27.71 27.05 12.07
N ILE A 617 -26.77 26.12 11.83
CA ILE A 617 -27.04 24.73 11.45
C ILE A 617 -27.05 23.77 12.66
N GLU A 618 -26.91 24.29 13.89
CA GLU A 618 -27.00 23.54 15.15
C GLU A 618 -26.05 22.30 15.22
N GLY A 619 -24.93 22.35 14.55
CA GLY A 619 -23.96 21.25 14.53
C GLY A 619 -24.41 19.99 13.75
N LYS A 620 -25.48 20.11 12.93
CA LYS A 620 -25.99 18.97 12.14
C LYS A 620 -24.96 18.41 11.14
N ILE A 621 -23.99 19.24 10.70
CA ILE A 621 -22.86 18.82 9.89
C ILE A 621 -21.57 19.24 10.58
N LYS A 622 -20.64 18.31 10.68
CA LYS A 622 -19.23 18.56 11.01
C LYS A 622 -18.36 17.97 9.92
N VAL A 623 -17.29 18.66 9.58
CA VAL A 623 -16.28 18.22 8.61
C VAL A 623 -14.94 18.19 9.28
N VAL A 624 -14.24 17.08 9.19
CA VAL A 624 -12.93 16.88 9.82
C VAL A 624 -11.96 16.34 8.76
N PHE A 625 -10.80 16.97 8.64
CA PHE A 625 -9.69 16.44 7.86
C PHE A 625 -8.59 15.97 8.83
N ILE A 626 -8.42 14.66 8.94
CA ILE A 626 -7.39 14.06 9.80
C ILE A 626 -6.03 14.19 9.11
N GLU A 627 -5.16 14.98 9.74
CA GLU A 627 -3.79 15.23 9.26
C GLU A 627 -2.94 13.96 9.31
N ASN A 628 -2.07 13.83 8.32
CA ASN A 628 -1.06 12.79 8.29
C ASN A 628 -1.63 11.37 8.43
N TYR A 629 -2.63 11.04 7.61
CA TYR A 629 -3.22 9.71 7.58
C TYR A 629 -2.15 8.63 7.35
N ARG A 630 -2.06 7.66 8.26
CA ARG A 630 -1.09 6.58 8.30
C ARG A 630 -1.66 5.36 9.03
N VAL A 631 -0.92 4.24 9.07
CA VAL A 631 -1.43 2.99 9.67
C VAL A 631 -1.86 3.16 11.13
N SER A 632 -1.07 3.85 11.96
CA SER A 632 -1.35 3.98 13.38
C SER A 632 -2.64 4.75 13.69
N ASN A 633 -2.99 5.82 12.95
CA ASN A 633 -4.28 6.49 13.13
C ASN A 633 -5.42 5.82 12.33
N ALA A 634 -5.11 5.12 11.25
CA ALA A 634 -6.07 4.35 10.47
C ALA A 634 -6.82 3.30 11.30
N GLU A 635 -6.12 2.59 12.18
CA GLU A 635 -6.72 1.57 13.05
C GLU A 635 -7.83 2.16 13.92
N ILE A 636 -7.61 3.34 14.51
CA ILE A 636 -8.63 4.05 15.31
C ILE A 636 -9.82 4.45 14.45
N ILE A 637 -9.55 4.91 13.24
CA ILE A 637 -10.58 5.38 12.29
C ILE A 637 -11.46 4.23 11.81
N PHE A 638 -10.87 3.12 11.37
CA PHE A 638 -11.64 1.96 10.90
C PHE A 638 -12.54 1.37 11.98
N ALA A 639 -12.07 1.30 13.22
CA ALA A 639 -12.85 0.79 14.35
C ALA A 639 -14.08 1.65 14.66
N ALA A 640 -14.02 2.95 14.40
CA ALA A 640 -15.05 3.93 14.75
C ALA A 640 -16.02 4.28 13.60
N ALA A 641 -15.73 3.90 12.37
CA ALA A 641 -16.54 4.30 11.23
C ALA A 641 -17.93 3.66 11.24
N ASP A 642 -18.95 4.45 10.92
CA ASP A 642 -20.30 3.96 10.62
C ASP A 642 -20.48 3.67 9.14
N VAL A 643 -19.96 4.54 8.27
CA VAL A 643 -20.10 4.45 6.80
C VAL A 643 -18.74 4.43 6.15
N SER A 644 -18.55 3.45 5.26
CA SER A 644 -17.36 3.27 4.44
C SER A 644 -17.57 3.90 3.06
N GLU A 645 -16.94 5.04 2.81
CA GLU A 645 -16.99 5.74 1.52
C GLU A 645 -16.04 5.10 0.50
N GLN A 646 -16.61 4.39 -0.48
CA GLN A 646 -15.90 3.69 -1.54
C GLN A 646 -16.45 4.12 -2.90
N ILE A 647 -16.30 5.41 -3.20
CA ILE A 647 -17.03 6.15 -4.23
C ILE A 647 -16.21 6.45 -5.49
N SER A 648 -15.20 5.64 -5.79
CA SER A 648 -14.43 5.77 -7.04
C SER A 648 -15.33 5.77 -8.27
N THR A 649 -14.90 6.44 -9.34
CA THR A 649 -15.54 6.27 -10.65
C THR A 649 -15.43 4.80 -11.03
N ALA A 650 -16.55 4.16 -11.38
CA ALA A 650 -16.56 2.75 -11.74
C ALA A 650 -15.58 2.46 -12.88
N SER A 651 -14.89 1.34 -12.82
CA SER A 651 -13.79 0.91 -13.70
C SER A 651 -12.41 1.54 -13.39
N LYS A 652 -12.25 2.33 -12.36
CA LYS A 652 -10.97 3.03 -12.08
C LYS A 652 -10.19 2.48 -10.88
N GLU A 653 -10.86 2.02 -9.83
CA GLU A 653 -10.20 1.37 -8.70
C GLU A 653 -9.99 -0.12 -8.99
N ALA A 654 -8.75 -0.57 -9.03
CA ALA A 654 -8.44 -1.98 -9.31
C ALA A 654 -9.04 -2.94 -8.27
N SER A 655 -8.89 -2.63 -7.00
CA SER A 655 -9.47 -3.41 -5.91
C SER A 655 -9.98 -2.51 -4.79
N GLY A 656 -9.10 -1.71 -4.21
CA GLY A 656 -9.23 -1.16 -2.88
C GLY A 656 -8.94 -2.23 -1.80
N THR A 657 -8.49 -1.77 -0.66
CA THR A 657 -8.33 -2.60 0.56
C THR A 657 -8.91 -1.92 1.78
N GLY A 658 -9.08 -0.59 1.74
CA GLY A 658 -9.80 0.16 2.77
C GLY A 658 -11.23 -0.33 2.94
N ASN A 659 -11.92 -0.64 1.86
CA ASN A 659 -13.26 -1.23 1.86
C ASN A 659 -13.34 -2.52 2.70
N MET A 660 -12.34 -3.39 2.63
CA MET A 660 -12.26 -4.64 3.39
C MET A 660 -12.03 -4.37 4.90
N LYS A 661 -11.22 -3.37 5.24
CA LYS A 661 -10.93 -2.96 6.63
C LYS A 661 -12.16 -2.40 7.32
N PHE A 662 -12.93 -1.56 6.61
CA PHE A 662 -14.22 -1.07 7.09
C PHE A 662 -15.22 -2.20 7.28
N MET A 663 -15.34 -3.10 6.30
CA MET A 663 -16.21 -4.28 6.37
C MET A 663 -15.88 -5.14 7.59
N LEU A 664 -14.61 -5.45 7.83
CA LEU A 664 -14.13 -6.21 8.99
C LEU A 664 -14.56 -5.56 10.32
N ASN A 665 -14.58 -4.24 10.37
CA ASN A 665 -14.95 -3.44 11.55
C ASN A 665 -16.45 -3.05 11.60
N GLY A 666 -17.28 -3.62 10.76
CA GLY A 666 -18.72 -3.47 10.82
C GLY A 666 -19.27 -2.16 10.24
N ALA A 667 -18.60 -1.59 9.25
CA ALA A 667 -19.07 -0.40 8.54
C ALA A 667 -19.64 -0.76 7.16
N PRO A 668 -20.95 -0.61 6.90
CA PRO A 668 -21.53 -0.79 5.57
C PRO A 668 -20.89 0.11 4.51
N THR A 669 -20.77 -0.42 3.30
CA THR A 669 -20.21 0.29 2.16
C THR A 669 -21.25 1.22 1.53
N LEU A 670 -20.89 2.49 1.37
CA LEU A 670 -21.48 3.42 0.43
C LEU A 670 -20.53 3.57 -0.75
N GLY A 671 -20.91 3.10 -1.90
CA GLY A 671 -19.95 3.04 -3.01
C GLY A 671 -20.54 2.74 -4.37
N THR A 672 -19.62 2.65 -5.33
CA THR A 672 -19.90 2.25 -6.70
C THR A 672 -19.58 0.76 -6.88
N MET A 673 -20.12 0.15 -7.95
CA MET A 673 -19.77 -1.22 -8.33
C MET A 673 -18.43 -1.23 -9.07
N ASP A 674 -17.37 -1.08 -8.29
CA ASP A 674 -15.99 -0.95 -8.73
C ASP A 674 -15.04 -1.79 -7.85
N GLY A 675 -13.99 -2.31 -8.44
CA GLY A 675 -12.97 -3.09 -7.74
C GLY A 675 -13.54 -4.21 -6.88
N ALA A 676 -13.05 -4.32 -5.65
CA ALA A 676 -13.51 -5.32 -4.71
C ALA A 676 -14.89 -5.01 -4.08
N ASN A 677 -15.45 -3.80 -4.29
CA ASN A 677 -16.80 -3.50 -3.83
C ASN A 677 -17.82 -4.49 -4.39
N VAL A 678 -17.65 -4.91 -5.64
CA VAL A 678 -18.52 -5.92 -6.27
C VAL A 678 -18.58 -7.19 -5.45
N GLU A 679 -17.42 -7.72 -5.05
CA GLU A 679 -17.32 -8.94 -4.27
C GLU A 679 -17.79 -8.74 -2.82
N ILE A 680 -17.60 -7.55 -2.24
CA ILE A 680 -18.14 -7.19 -0.92
C ILE A 680 -19.66 -7.23 -0.92
N VAL A 681 -20.30 -6.63 -1.93
CA VAL A 681 -21.77 -6.61 -2.08
C VAL A 681 -22.32 -8.03 -2.26
N GLU A 682 -21.63 -8.87 -3.01
CA GLU A 682 -22.01 -10.30 -3.16
C GLU A 682 -21.99 -11.05 -1.83
N GLU A 683 -20.99 -10.79 -0.96
CA GLU A 683 -20.88 -11.47 0.33
C GLU A 683 -21.92 -10.97 1.35
N VAL A 684 -22.23 -9.67 1.38
CA VAL A 684 -23.16 -9.10 2.37
C VAL A 684 -24.62 -9.06 1.91
N GLY A 685 -24.88 -9.10 0.59
CA GLY A 685 -26.18 -8.84 -0.01
C GLY A 685 -26.40 -7.35 -0.33
N GLU A 686 -27.14 -7.08 -1.42
CA GLU A 686 -27.41 -5.70 -1.89
C GLU A 686 -28.16 -4.85 -0.84
N GLU A 687 -29.00 -5.48 -0.02
CA GLU A 687 -29.74 -4.84 1.06
C GLU A 687 -28.85 -4.32 2.19
N ASN A 688 -27.61 -4.76 2.28
CA ASN A 688 -26.65 -4.39 3.31
C ASN A 688 -25.50 -3.48 2.78
N ALA A 689 -25.71 -2.88 1.62
CA ALA A 689 -24.82 -1.90 1.01
C ALA A 689 -25.61 -0.75 0.38
N PHE A 690 -24.96 0.38 0.16
CA PHE A 690 -25.56 1.56 -0.47
C PHE A 690 -24.83 1.84 -1.78
N ILE A 691 -25.39 1.33 -2.88
CA ILE A 691 -24.77 1.40 -4.20
C ILE A 691 -25.37 2.49 -5.03
N PHE A 692 -24.53 3.23 -5.75
CA PHE A 692 -24.93 4.33 -6.64
C PHE A 692 -24.02 4.42 -7.87
N GLY A 693 -24.41 5.30 -8.78
CA GLY A 693 -23.59 5.76 -9.89
C GLY A 693 -23.59 4.83 -11.10
N LEU A 694 -22.84 5.25 -12.11
CA LEU A 694 -22.63 4.52 -13.34
C LEU A 694 -21.98 3.17 -13.08
N SER A 695 -22.34 2.17 -13.88
CA SER A 695 -21.61 0.91 -13.96
C SER A 695 -20.27 1.09 -14.69
N SER A 696 -19.36 0.12 -14.52
CA SER A 696 -18.09 0.12 -15.26
C SER A 696 -18.28 0.17 -16.78
N GLN A 697 -19.26 -0.55 -17.30
CA GLN A 697 -19.55 -0.56 -18.73
C GLN A 697 -20.07 0.79 -19.22
N GLU A 698 -20.97 1.42 -18.48
CA GLU A 698 -21.47 2.76 -18.84
C GLU A 698 -20.35 3.81 -18.84
N VAL A 699 -19.42 3.76 -17.88
CA VAL A 699 -18.26 4.65 -17.87
C VAL A 699 -17.40 4.43 -19.11
N ILE A 700 -17.07 3.19 -19.42
CA ILE A 700 -16.26 2.83 -20.60
C ILE A 700 -16.96 3.30 -21.88
N ASP A 701 -18.28 3.10 -21.99
CA ASP A 701 -19.06 3.52 -23.16
C ASP A 701 -19.05 5.05 -23.33
N PHE A 702 -19.24 5.81 -22.23
CA PHE A 702 -19.14 7.29 -22.27
C PHE A 702 -17.72 7.77 -22.62
N GLU A 703 -16.71 7.09 -22.17
CA GLU A 703 -15.32 7.41 -22.53
C GLU A 703 -15.03 7.19 -24.02
N HIS A 704 -15.59 6.14 -24.62
CA HIS A 704 -15.42 5.84 -26.05
C HIS A 704 -16.28 6.71 -26.95
N ASN A 705 -17.53 6.97 -26.56
CA ASN A 705 -18.50 7.65 -27.43
C ASN A 705 -18.44 9.18 -27.31
N ASN A 706 -17.77 9.70 -26.29
CA ASN A 706 -17.66 11.14 -26.03
C ASN A 706 -19.00 11.91 -26.05
N GLN A 707 -20.07 11.27 -25.53
CA GLN A 707 -21.44 11.81 -25.56
C GLN A 707 -21.84 12.54 -24.27
N TYR A 708 -20.97 12.60 -23.25
CA TYR A 708 -21.25 13.24 -21.98
C TYR A 708 -20.83 14.72 -22.02
N ASP A 709 -21.77 15.63 -21.76
CA ASP A 709 -21.52 17.06 -21.53
C ASP A 709 -21.98 17.48 -20.14
N PRO A 710 -21.08 17.73 -19.19
CA PRO A 710 -21.42 18.16 -17.84
C PRO A 710 -22.10 19.54 -17.78
N LYS A 711 -21.99 20.38 -18.81
CA LYS A 711 -22.66 21.68 -18.89
C LYS A 711 -24.19 21.55 -18.96
N GLU A 712 -24.70 20.47 -19.52
CA GLU A 712 -26.14 20.18 -19.49
C GLU A 712 -26.65 20.05 -18.06
N ILE A 713 -25.94 19.29 -17.21
CA ILE A 713 -26.30 19.13 -15.80
C ILE A 713 -26.19 20.47 -15.07
N TYR A 714 -25.11 21.20 -15.28
CA TYR A 714 -24.89 22.53 -14.70
C TYR A 714 -26.03 23.50 -15.04
N ASN A 715 -26.49 23.48 -16.28
CA ASN A 715 -27.56 24.39 -16.75
C ASN A 715 -28.96 23.99 -16.24
N MET A 716 -29.21 22.68 -16.11
CA MET A 716 -30.52 22.17 -15.73
C MET A 716 -30.71 22.04 -14.21
N ASP A 717 -29.65 21.80 -13.45
CA ASP A 717 -29.70 21.58 -12.00
C ASP A 717 -29.24 22.82 -11.24
N SER A 718 -30.21 23.56 -10.68
CA SER A 718 -29.90 24.81 -9.95
C SER A 718 -29.09 24.60 -8.67
N ASP A 719 -29.23 23.46 -7.98
CA ASP A 719 -28.49 23.18 -6.75
C ASP A 719 -27.03 22.83 -7.06
N ILE A 720 -26.77 22.01 -8.10
CA ILE A 720 -25.43 21.71 -8.58
C ILE A 720 -24.75 23.00 -9.06
N ARG A 721 -25.46 23.82 -9.83
CA ARG A 721 -24.93 25.12 -10.29
C ARG A 721 -24.56 26.03 -9.12
N ALA A 722 -25.40 26.07 -8.07
CA ALA A 722 -25.10 26.87 -6.87
C ALA A 722 -23.84 26.37 -6.17
N VAL A 723 -23.68 25.08 -5.98
CA VAL A 723 -22.48 24.48 -5.37
C VAL A 723 -21.24 24.80 -6.18
N LEU A 724 -21.26 24.62 -7.50
CA LEU A 724 -20.11 24.93 -8.37
C LEU A 724 -19.79 26.43 -8.38
N THR A 725 -20.80 27.29 -8.38
CA THR A 725 -20.58 28.76 -8.31
C THR A 725 -19.86 29.16 -7.03
N GLN A 726 -20.11 28.47 -5.92
CA GLN A 726 -19.45 28.72 -4.63
C GLN A 726 -17.93 28.41 -4.64
N LEU A 727 -17.44 27.71 -5.65
CA LEU A 727 -16.00 27.53 -5.84
C LEU A 727 -15.30 28.82 -6.33
N ILE A 728 -16.03 29.75 -6.91
CA ILE A 728 -15.47 30.95 -7.58
C ILE A 728 -16.09 32.27 -7.13
N ASP A 729 -17.07 32.27 -6.23
CA ASP A 729 -17.76 33.49 -5.77
C ASP A 729 -17.25 34.03 -4.43
N GLY A 730 -16.27 33.36 -3.80
CA GLY A 730 -15.71 33.76 -2.52
C GLY A 730 -16.37 33.14 -1.30
N THR A 731 -17.39 32.30 -1.44
CA THR A 731 -18.06 31.63 -0.30
C THR A 731 -17.07 30.87 0.57
N TYR A 732 -16.14 30.12 -0.03
CA TYR A 732 -15.13 29.32 0.68
C TYR A 732 -13.71 29.88 0.55
N SER A 733 -13.52 30.97 -0.16
CA SER A 733 -12.23 31.66 -0.33
C SER A 733 -12.45 33.14 -0.62
N PRO A 734 -12.87 33.92 0.39
CA PRO A 734 -13.21 35.34 0.17
C PRO A 734 -12.00 36.21 -0.24
N GLU A 735 -10.80 35.81 0.17
CA GLU A 735 -9.56 36.54 -0.12
C GLU A 735 -8.98 36.20 -1.51
N ASN A 736 -9.38 35.09 -2.13
CA ASN A 736 -8.89 34.66 -3.44
C ASN A 736 -9.97 33.90 -4.22
N LEU A 737 -10.67 34.61 -5.08
CA LEU A 737 -11.76 34.04 -5.90
C LEU A 737 -11.28 32.99 -6.92
N ASP A 738 -9.99 32.99 -7.24
CA ASP A 738 -9.42 32.07 -8.22
C ASP A 738 -8.85 30.79 -7.58
N LEU A 739 -8.89 30.68 -6.25
CA LEU A 739 -8.25 29.57 -5.55
C LEU A 739 -8.76 28.20 -6.01
N PHE A 740 -10.06 28.07 -6.22
CA PHE A 740 -10.68 26.82 -6.66
C PHE A 740 -11.17 26.86 -8.12
N ARG A 741 -10.73 27.85 -8.88
CA ARG A 741 -11.12 28.00 -10.30
C ARG A 741 -10.67 26.80 -11.15
N GLU A 742 -9.50 26.25 -10.87
CA GLU A 742 -9.02 25.06 -11.58
C GLU A 742 -9.97 23.85 -11.37
N ILE A 743 -10.50 23.67 -10.16
CA ILE A 743 -11.52 22.63 -9.86
C ILE A 743 -12.79 22.91 -10.65
N TYR A 744 -13.29 24.16 -10.58
CA TYR A 744 -14.49 24.58 -11.33
C TYR A 744 -14.34 24.31 -12.83
N ASN A 745 -13.22 24.73 -13.42
CA ASN A 745 -12.97 24.56 -14.84
C ASN A 745 -12.85 23.09 -15.22
N SER A 746 -12.19 22.26 -14.40
CA SER A 746 -12.05 20.82 -14.66
C SER A 746 -13.39 20.07 -14.74
N LEU A 747 -14.42 20.59 -14.09
CA LEU A 747 -15.76 20.00 -14.12
C LEU A 747 -16.59 20.45 -15.33
N LEU A 748 -16.29 21.60 -15.93
CA LEU A 748 -17.13 22.21 -16.95
C LEU A 748 -16.44 22.39 -18.31
N GLU A 749 -15.11 22.35 -18.35
CA GLU A 749 -14.37 22.69 -19.57
C GLU A 749 -13.37 21.60 -19.92
N THR A 750 -13.30 21.30 -21.21
CA THR A 750 -12.27 20.43 -21.79
C THR A 750 -10.99 21.24 -21.96
N ASN A 751 -9.88 20.75 -21.45
CA ASN A 751 -8.56 21.37 -21.58
C ASN A 751 -7.56 20.38 -22.18
N GLY A 752 -7.17 20.63 -23.42
CA GLY A 752 -6.25 19.74 -24.13
C GLY A 752 -6.80 18.33 -24.26
N TYR A 753 -6.14 17.37 -23.65
CA TYR A 753 -6.56 15.96 -23.64
C TYR A 753 -7.50 15.59 -22.48
N GLU A 754 -7.66 16.49 -21.49
CA GLU A 754 -8.54 16.27 -20.34
C GLU A 754 -9.98 16.64 -20.72
N ARG A 755 -10.90 15.71 -20.57
CA ARG A 755 -12.33 15.96 -20.76
C ARG A 755 -12.89 16.72 -19.56
N ALA A 756 -13.92 17.54 -19.81
CA ALA A 756 -14.71 18.12 -18.74
C ALA A 756 -15.34 17.00 -17.89
N ASP A 757 -15.27 17.16 -16.57
CA ASP A 757 -15.74 16.17 -15.59
C ASP A 757 -15.29 14.73 -15.93
N GLN A 758 -13.98 14.57 -16.08
CA GLN A 758 -13.35 13.31 -16.51
C GLN A 758 -13.79 12.10 -15.69
N TYR A 759 -14.12 12.31 -14.42
CA TYR A 759 -14.49 11.23 -13.49
C TYR A 759 -15.98 11.18 -13.18
N PHE A 760 -16.83 11.81 -13.97
CA PHE A 760 -18.32 11.73 -13.91
C PHE A 760 -18.90 12.15 -12.57
N ILE A 761 -18.31 13.13 -11.91
CA ILE A 761 -18.76 13.64 -10.60
C ILE A 761 -20.17 14.21 -10.71
N LEU A 762 -20.45 15.08 -11.70
CA LEU A 762 -21.77 15.68 -11.87
C LEU A 762 -22.81 14.65 -12.32
N LYS A 763 -22.40 13.68 -13.13
CA LYS A 763 -23.26 12.60 -13.59
C LYS A 763 -23.77 11.72 -12.46
N ASP A 764 -22.90 11.41 -11.49
CA ASP A 764 -23.22 10.55 -10.36
C ASP A 764 -23.74 11.33 -9.14
N PHE A 765 -23.76 12.66 -9.15
CA PHE A 765 -24.08 13.49 -8.00
C PHE A 765 -25.44 13.17 -7.39
N ARG A 766 -26.49 13.13 -8.18
CA ARG A 766 -27.86 12.88 -7.68
C ARG A 766 -28.07 11.45 -7.20
N SER A 767 -27.44 10.47 -7.85
CA SER A 767 -27.50 9.08 -7.36
C SER A 767 -26.71 8.92 -6.05
N TYR A 768 -25.60 9.64 -5.89
CA TYR A 768 -24.87 9.70 -4.62
C TYR A 768 -25.69 10.35 -3.51
N GLU A 769 -26.34 11.48 -3.77
CA GLU A 769 -27.27 12.13 -2.84
C GLU A 769 -28.38 11.17 -2.39
N ALA A 770 -28.99 10.45 -3.35
CA ALA A 770 -30.04 9.48 -3.05
C ALA A 770 -29.52 8.32 -2.16
N ALA A 771 -28.33 7.83 -2.43
CA ALA A 771 -27.69 6.81 -1.61
C ALA A 771 -27.39 7.31 -0.18
N GLN A 772 -26.93 8.55 -0.04
CA GLN A 772 -26.71 9.21 1.25
C GLN A 772 -28.00 9.35 2.08
N LYS A 773 -29.13 9.64 1.45
CA LYS A 773 -30.45 9.66 2.11
C LYS A 773 -30.83 8.26 2.62
N LYS A 774 -30.60 7.22 1.84
CA LYS A 774 -30.84 5.84 2.27
C LYS A 774 -29.98 5.43 3.47
N VAL A 775 -28.75 5.93 3.54
CA VAL A 775 -27.88 5.74 4.72
C VAL A 775 -28.54 6.32 5.96
N GLU A 776 -29.01 7.56 5.88
CA GLU A 776 -29.69 8.22 7.02
C GLU A 776 -30.94 7.48 7.44
N GLU A 777 -31.79 7.08 6.48
CA GLU A 777 -33.01 6.30 6.74
C GLU A 777 -32.70 4.98 7.43
N ALA A 778 -31.66 4.26 6.99
CA ALA A 778 -31.25 3.01 7.61
C ALA A 778 -30.65 3.24 9.01
N TYR A 779 -29.89 4.31 9.21
CA TYR A 779 -29.27 4.63 10.49
C TYR A 779 -30.29 5.01 11.59
N ARG A 780 -31.41 5.63 11.21
CA ARG A 780 -32.52 5.96 12.12
C ARG A 780 -33.21 4.71 12.65
N ASP A 781 -33.19 3.60 11.94
CA ASP A 781 -33.65 2.29 12.38
C ASP A 781 -32.49 1.53 13.04
N GLU A 782 -32.33 1.70 14.35
CA GLU A 782 -31.21 1.15 15.13
C GLU A 782 -31.06 -0.38 15.00
N GLU A 783 -32.19 -1.12 14.94
CA GLU A 783 -32.17 -2.58 14.80
C GLU A 783 -31.66 -2.97 13.39
N ARG A 784 -32.17 -2.33 12.37
CA ARG A 784 -31.72 -2.51 10.98
C ARG A 784 -30.23 -2.19 10.83
N TRP A 785 -29.79 -1.05 11.35
CA TRP A 785 -28.40 -0.64 11.26
C TRP A 785 -27.45 -1.59 11.98
N ALA A 786 -27.79 -2.00 13.20
CA ALA A 786 -27.01 -2.96 13.96
C ALA A 786 -26.87 -4.30 13.21
N LYS A 787 -27.96 -4.77 12.62
CA LYS A 787 -27.93 -6.00 11.78
C LYS A 787 -27.03 -5.83 10.57
N MET A 788 -27.16 -4.72 9.83
CA MET A 788 -26.28 -4.43 8.69
C MET A 788 -24.80 -4.40 9.09
N ALA A 789 -24.48 -3.73 10.20
CA ALA A 789 -23.11 -3.64 10.71
C ALA A 789 -22.55 -5.01 11.11
N MET A 790 -23.30 -5.83 11.82
CA MET A 790 -22.88 -7.19 12.21
C MET A 790 -22.67 -8.09 10.99
N ILE A 791 -23.53 -7.97 9.97
CA ILE A 791 -23.39 -8.74 8.72
C ILE A 791 -22.06 -8.40 8.02
N GLN A 792 -21.63 -7.12 8.02
CA GLN A 792 -20.33 -6.77 7.44
C GLN A 792 -19.20 -7.58 8.07
N THR A 793 -19.11 -7.59 9.39
CA THR A 793 -18.07 -8.34 10.10
C THR A 793 -18.24 -9.85 9.90
N ALA A 794 -19.45 -10.39 9.95
CA ALA A 794 -19.70 -11.84 9.80
C ALA A 794 -19.33 -12.36 8.39
N LYS A 795 -19.49 -11.55 7.35
CA LYS A 795 -19.28 -11.95 5.94
C LYS A 795 -17.92 -11.57 5.37
N CYS A 796 -16.98 -11.06 6.18
CA CYS A 796 -15.69 -10.59 5.69
C CYS A 796 -14.64 -11.70 5.45
N GLY A 797 -14.94 -12.96 5.72
CA GLY A 797 -13.98 -14.07 5.67
C GLY A 797 -13.19 -14.21 4.37
N LYS A 798 -13.84 -13.99 3.23
CA LYS A 798 -13.21 -13.98 1.89
C LYS A 798 -12.05 -13.01 1.78
N PHE A 799 -12.10 -11.88 2.50
CA PHE A 799 -11.16 -10.77 2.36
C PHE A 799 -9.97 -10.85 3.33
N SER A 800 -9.69 -12.03 3.88
CA SER A 800 -8.42 -12.29 4.55
C SER A 800 -7.27 -12.40 3.55
N SER A 801 -6.14 -11.75 3.86
CA SER A 801 -4.90 -11.95 3.10
C SER A 801 -4.36 -13.38 3.23
N ASP A 802 -4.77 -14.12 4.24
CA ASP A 802 -4.42 -15.54 4.37
C ASP A 802 -5.00 -16.35 3.20
N ARG A 803 -6.29 -16.13 2.85
CA ARG A 803 -6.90 -16.75 1.66
C ARG A 803 -6.15 -16.34 0.38
N THR A 804 -5.84 -15.05 0.23
CA THR A 804 -5.11 -14.55 -0.96
C THR A 804 -3.75 -15.25 -1.08
N ILE A 805 -2.99 -15.34 0.00
CA ILE A 805 -1.67 -15.98 0.00
C ILE A 805 -1.77 -17.49 -0.26
N GLU A 806 -2.77 -18.17 0.28
CA GLU A 806 -3.00 -19.59 -0.05
C GLU A 806 -3.19 -19.80 -1.57
N GLU A 807 -3.95 -18.91 -2.23
CA GLU A 807 -4.15 -18.95 -3.67
C GLU A 807 -2.86 -18.67 -4.44
N TYR A 808 -2.09 -17.64 -4.08
CA TYR A 808 -0.78 -17.37 -4.69
C TYR A 808 0.19 -18.53 -4.48
N ALA A 809 0.28 -19.05 -3.27
CA ALA A 809 1.21 -20.12 -2.93
C ALA A 809 0.92 -21.41 -3.70
N LYS A 810 -0.35 -21.75 -3.87
CA LYS A 810 -0.79 -22.95 -4.57
C LYS A 810 -0.72 -22.81 -6.09
N GLU A 811 -1.21 -21.70 -6.63
CA GLU A 811 -1.49 -21.57 -8.06
C GLU A 811 -0.37 -20.87 -8.85
N ILE A 812 0.45 -20.03 -8.20
CA ILE A 812 1.51 -19.26 -8.86
C ILE A 812 2.89 -19.69 -8.37
N TRP A 813 3.12 -19.65 -7.05
CA TRP A 813 4.47 -19.86 -6.50
C TRP A 813 4.83 -21.32 -6.27
N HIS A 814 3.84 -22.19 -6.09
CA HIS A 814 4.01 -23.61 -5.78
C HIS A 814 4.91 -23.82 -4.54
N LEU A 815 4.56 -23.12 -3.46
CA LEU A 815 5.27 -23.18 -2.18
C LEU A 815 4.75 -24.30 -1.29
N GLU A 816 5.65 -24.83 -0.46
CA GLU A 816 5.30 -25.79 0.60
C GLU A 816 5.38 -25.11 1.97
N LYS A 817 4.44 -25.47 2.85
CA LYS A 817 4.43 -24.98 4.23
C LYS A 817 5.54 -25.66 5.05
N VAL A 818 6.15 -24.87 5.92
CA VAL A 818 7.12 -25.33 6.90
C VAL A 818 6.55 -25.14 8.31
N THR A 819 6.71 -26.13 9.14
CA THR A 819 6.42 -26.08 10.57
C THR A 819 7.71 -26.27 11.36
N LEU A 820 7.85 -25.57 12.49
CA LEU A 820 8.97 -25.69 13.44
C LEU A 820 8.65 -26.62 14.59
#